data_fa0dace5b56ec099487ba46178371cf2
#
_entry.id   fa0dace5b56ec099487ba46178371cf2
#
_cell.length_a   1.000
_cell.length_b   1.000
_cell.length_c   1.000
_cell.angle_alpha   90.00
_cell.angle_beta   90.00
_cell.angle_gamma   90.00
#
_symmetry.space_group_name_H-M   'P 1'
#
loop_
_entity.id
_entity.type
_entity.pdbx_description
1 polymer ?
#
loop_
_entity_poly.entity_id
_entity_poly.type
_entity_poly.pdbx_seq_one_letter_code
_entity_poly.pdbx_strand_id
1 'polypeptide(L)'
;MIYQEDADEAMVYTEGEPNISILQNVYDRAKLDQEWYIESCERAYNDRRNIWPGKGDDLRKHGANAFPWEGASDMEVNIIGERIDTYVALLSQALDRSNIKAFPTSHASVAKASVTSLFLKWMCKSYIPDFKRQMELGANHLLEKGIMVSYVGWKREKRTFLQTVTLEELQGQMPELVEAILGENTKDAEDFIANAYPDMKRARVRKAIKDLRFKGVAEVSIPRVSVDCPIVHSCEPDGEIIFPSYVTDPQRAPYVFWRTFYTAQELEKKVATEGWDRKWVDNAIENLRGVDSNNMDTASDRSKQNDLSDDNDLILVVYAYQRLIDEEDGSEGIYCTAFHPTTEGYAKHELLNGYDDYPFIVTRLNDNQKRMYETTSFADILRGPQWQVKTERDSRIDRASISTLPPIMHPAGHPPKDWGPGRKIPYRRMGEVAFAPIPQFDPGSERIEAQMISQADKAVGLDMENPLASVRQQFIVNKFLDHVKDILSLSFKLFQRMGQDEVFFQVTGSPENQVMTKGDADDNFSIMVTFDSRETDPNTIETQMKNMATLMQIDRNGRIDVNKLLELLTAQINPFMADYILQPQQEAQDKMLKDISSDLTQIYAGIEMPARPNGAEFAMQLVQSYVSQPDIAQRLQEDEVFAARIQKYAGQYQMMIMQAQNAVTGRIGTQEANMGGVSTQNMGE
;
A
#
# COMPACT_ATOMS: atom_id res chain seq x y z
N MET A 1 -7.23 -10.18 -36.73
CA MET A 1 -7.68 -9.18 -37.72
C MET A 1 -9.16 -8.85 -37.60
N ILE A 2 -10.05 -9.80 -37.34
CA ILE A 2 -11.51 -9.56 -37.13
C ILE A 2 -11.82 -8.80 -35.83
N TYR A 3 -10.95 -8.90 -34.83
CA TYR A 3 -11.15 -8.24 -33.52
C TYR A 3 -10.85 -6.74 -33.49
N GLN A 4 -10.11 -6.25 -34.47
CA GLN A 4 -9.71 -4.85 -34.54
C GLN A 4 -10.81 -3.99 -35.18
N GLU A 5 -11.51 -4.53 -36.18
CA GLU A 5 -12.61 -3.81 -36.85
C GLU A 5 -13.80 -3.55 -35.92
N ASP A 6 -14.21 -4.54 -35.11
CA ASP A 6 -15.34 -4.34 -34.17
C ASP A 6 -14.96 -3.42 -32.98
N ALA A 7 -13.70 -3.39 -32.59
CA ALA A 7 -13.21 -2.48 -31.56
C ALA A 7 -13.00 -1.06 -32.10
N ASP A 8 -12.56 -0.94 -33.34
CA ASP A 8 -12.40 0.34 -34.03
C ASP A 8 -13.76 0.97 -34.32
N GLU A 9 -14.82 0.17 -34.64
CA GLU A 9 -16.19 0.67 -34.74
C GLU A 9 -16.78 1.11 -33.38
N ALA A 10 -16.37 0.49 -32.28
CA ALA A 10 -16.77 0.91 -30.95
C ALA A 10 -16.05 2.18 -30.47
N MET A 11 -14.91 2.53 -31.10
CA MET A 11 -14.13 3.71 -30.75
C MET A 11 -14.56 5.00 -31.47
N VAL A 12 -15.32 4.90 -32.55
CA VAL A 12 -15.79 6.08 -33.29
C VAL A 12 -17.19 6.41 -32.81
N TYR A 13 -17.28 7.08 -31.65
CA TYR A 13 -18.54 7.67 -31.22
C TYR A 13 -18.38 9.14 -30.93
N THR A 14 -19.06 9.82 -31.69
CA THR A 14 -19.36 11.20 -31.77
C THR A 14 -20.79 11.41 -31.28
N GLU A 15 -21.00 12.40 -30.45
CA GLU A 15 -22.31 12.97 -30.08
C GLU A 15 -23.53 12.02 -29.99
N GLY A 16 -23.36 10.78 -29.69
CA GLY A 16 -24.41 9.81 -29.63
C GLY A 16 -24.41 8.97 -28.37
N GLU A 17 -25.58 8.47 -28.02
CA GLU A 17 -25.73 7.43 -27.01
C GLU A 17 -24.81 6.24 -27.35
N PRO A 18 -24.03 5.70 -26.39
CA PRO A 18 -23.14 4.57 -26.64
C PRO A 18 -23.92 3.36 -27.17
N ASN A 19 -23.41 2.69 -28.17
CA ASN A 19 -24.06 1.49 -28.71
C ASN A 19 -23.83 0.30 -27.75
N ILE A 20 -24.79 0.10 -26.87
CA ILE A 20 -24.72 -0.91 -25.81
C ILE A 20 -24.60 -2.32 -26.38
N SER A 21 -25.26 -2.62 -27.52
CA SER A 21 -25.17 -3.95 -28.14
C SER A 21 -23.75 -4.30 -28.57
N ILE A 22 -22.99 -3.33 -29.07
CA ILE A 22 -21.57 -3.52 -29.41
C ILE A 22 -20.74 -3.72 -28.14
N LEU A 23 -20.95 -2.90 -27.12
CA LEU A 23 -20.25 -3.03 -25.85
C LEU A 23 -20.48 -4.39 -25.17
N GLN A 24 -21.72 -4.89 -25.21
CA GLN A 24 -22.07 -6.21 -24.69
C GLN A 24 -21.34 -7.32 -25.46
N ASN A 25 -21.34 -7.28 -26.78
CA ASN A 25 -20.63 -8.25 -27.61
C ASN A 25 -19.11 -8.23 -27.37
N VAL A 26 -18.52 -7.04 -27.24
CA VAL A 26 -17.08 -6.88 -26.95
C VAL A 26 -16.75 -7.39 -25.57
N TYR A 27 -17.61 -7.12 -24.59
CA TYR A 27 -17.47 -7.63 -23.22
C TYR A 27 -17.50 -9.16 -23.17
N ASP A 28 -18.47 -9.80 -23.82
CA ASP A 28 -18.60 -11.25 -23.84
C ASP A 28 -17.38 -11.92 -24.50
N ARG A 29 -16.88 -11.35 -25.60
CA ARG A 29 -15.64 -11.84 -26.24
C ARG A 29 -14.41 -11.68 -25.33
N ALA A 30 -14.27 -10.51 -24.71
CA ALA A 30 -13.15 -10.25 -23.81
C ALA A 30 -13.17 -11.17 -22.58
N LYS A 31 -14.37 -11.50 -22.07
CA LYS A 31 -14.57 -12.46 -21.00
C LYS A 31 -14.12 -13.87 -21.40
N LEU A 32 -14.52 -14.35 -22.58
CA LEU A 32 -14.07 -15.64 -23.13
C LEU A 32 -12.56 -15.69 -23.31
N ASP A 33 -11.94 -14.61 -23.77
CA ASP A 33 -10.49 -14.51 -23.91
C ASP A 33 -9.75 -14.56 -22.58
N GLN A 34 -10.38 -14.18 -21.47
CA GLN A 34 -9.81 -14.21 -20.13
C GLN A 34 -9.99 -15.56 -19.42
N GLU A 35 -10.87 -16.44 -19.87
CA GLU A 35 -11.29 -17.66 -19.18
C GLU A 35 -10.10 -18.55 -18.77
N TRP A 36 -9.13 -18.75 -19.66
CA TRP A 36 -7.93 -19.55 -19.35
C TRP A 36 -7.07 -18.93 -18.23
N TYR A 37 -7.07 -17.59 -18.10
CA TYR A 37 -6.37 -16.90 -17.02
C TYR A 37 -7.12 -17.09 -15.70
N ILE A 38 -8.44 -16.99 -15.71
CA ILE A 38 -9.31 -17.28 -14.55
C ILE A 38 -9.05 -18.69 -14.03
N GLU A 39 -9.04 -19.70 -14.93
CA GLU A 39 -8.69 -21.07 -14.57
C GLU A 39 -7.28 -21.20 -13.97
N SER A 40 -6.31 -20.41 -14.47
CA SER A 40 -4.95 -20.39 -13.92
C SER A 40 -4.92 -19.80 -12.52
N CYS A 41 -5.68 -18.74 -12.26
CA CYS A 41 -5.82 -18.12 -10.95
C CYS A 41 -6.53 -19.03 -9.95
N GLU A 42 -7.58 -19.75 -10.36
CA GLU A 42 -8.24 -20.76 -9.52
C GLU A 42 -7.28 -21.90 -9.15
N ARG A 43 -6.46 -22.34 -10.09
CA ARG A 43 -5.41 -23.35 -9.80
C ARG A 43 -4.39 -22.79 -8.78
N ALA A 44 -3.93 -21.57 -8.94
CA ALA A 44 -3.00 -20.92 -8.02
C ALA A 44 -3.58 -20.83 -6.61
N TYR A 45 -4.84 -20.43 -6.50
CA TYR A 45 -5.58 -20.37 -5.25
C TYR A 45 -5.71 -21.76 -4.58
N ASN A 46 -6.06 -22.80 -5.36
CA ASN A 46 -6.16 -24.16 -4.88
C ASN A 46 -4.80 -24.72 -4.44
N ASP A 47 -3.73 -24.46 -5.21
CA ASP A 47 -2.38 -24.90 -4.90
C ASP A 47 -1.86 -24.24 -3.60
N ARG A 48 -2.13 -22.95 -3.38
CA ARG A 48 -1.78 -22.26 -2.13
C ARG A 48 -2.51 -22.84 -0.92
N ARG A 49 -3.73 -23.34 -1.10
CA ARG A 49 -4.56 -23.96 -0.04
C ARG A 49 -4.44 -25.48 0.04
N ASN A 50 -3.50 -26.08 -0.70
CA ASN A 50 -3.34 -27.55 -0.77
C ASN A 50 -4.60 -28.30 -1.24
N ILE A 51 -5.39 -27.69 -2.12
CA ILE A 51 -6.54 -28.32 -2.76
C ILE A 51 -6.09 -28.89 -4.09
N TRP A 52 -5.86 -30.22 -4.15
CA TRP A 52 -5.30 -30.86 -5.32
C TRP A 52 -6.37 -31.42 -6.25
N PRO A 53 -6.16 -31.38 -7.60
CA PRO A 53 -7.04 -32.02 -8.56
C PRO A 53 -7.10 -33.54 -8.31
N GLY A 54 -8.29 -34.12 -8.27
CA GLY A 54 -8.52 -35.53 -7.97
C GLY A 54 -8.78 -35.86 -6.51
N LYS A 55 -8.55 -34.92 -5.60
CA LYS A 55 -9.02 -34.95 -4.20
C LYS A 55 -10.20 -33.98 -4.03
N GLY A 56 -11.13 -33.98 -5.00
CA GLY A 56 -12.27 -33.08 -5.01
C GLY A 56 -13.16 -33.22 -3.77
N ASP A 57 -14.06 -32.25 -3.59
CA ASP A 57 -15.00 -32.20 -2.47
C ASP A 57 -15.75 -33.51 -2.20
N ASP A 58 -15.98 -34.29 -3.23
CA ASP A 58 -16.66 -35.60 -3.10
C ASP A 58 -15.78 -36.62 -2.38
N LEU A 59 -14.47 -36.63 -2.58
CA LEU A 59 -13.53 -37.48 -1.85
C LEU A 59 -13.32 -37.00 -0.41
N ARG A 60 -13.30 -35.68 -0.18
CA ARG A 60 -13.30 -35.11 1.17
C ARG A 60 -14.61 -35.38 1.92
N LYS A 61 -15.77 -35.26 1.24
CA LYS A 61 -17.08 -35.56 1.81
C LYS A 61 -17.22 -37.05 2.25
N HIS A 62 -16.51 -37.94 1.60
CA HIS A 62 -16.51 -39.38 1.96
C HIS A 62 -15.43 -39.74 2.99
N GLY A 63 -14.66 -38.77 3.48
CA GLY A 63 -13.65 -39.00 4.54
C GLY A 63 -12.52 -39.93 4.12
N ALA A 64 -12.38 -40.19 2.83
CA ALA A 64 -11.44 -41.17 2.31
C ALA A 64 -10.37 -40.48 1.47
N ASN A 65 -9.14 -40.55 1.93
CA ASN A 65 -8.00 -40.49 1.03
C ASN A 65 -7.98 -41.77 0.21
N ALA A 66 -8.83 -41.83 -0.79
CA ALA A 66 -9.01 -43.05 -1.58
C ALA A 66 -7.83 -43.34 -2.52
N PHE A 67 -6.87 -42.43 -2.62
CA PHE A 67 -5.71 -42.59 -3.49
C PHE A 67 -4.40 -42.48 -2.68
N PRO A 68 -3.45 -43.38 -2.83
CA PRO A 68 -3.47 -44.62 -3.64
C PRO A 68 -4.31 -45.76 -3.05
N TRP A 69 -4.76 -45.66 -1.80
CA TRP A 69 -5.69 -46.56 -1.12
C TRP A 69 -6.47 -45.83 -0.04
N GLU A 70 -7.53 -46.41 0.45
CA GLU A 70 -8.31 -45.91 1.57
C GLU A 70 -7.47 -45.84 2.85
N GLY A 71 -7.32 -44.64 3.43
CA GLY A 71 -6.46 -44.39 4.58
C GLY A 71 -5.00 -44.03 4.25
N ALA A 72 -4.65 -43.81 2.98
CA ALA A 72 -3.36 -43.25 2.58
C ALA A 72 -3.11 -41.88 3.21
N SER A 73 -1.86 -41.56 3.43
CA SER A 73 -1.47 -40.23 4.01
C SER A 73 -1.82 -39.06 3.09
N ASP A 74 -2.18 -37.94 3.68
CA ASP A 74 -2.48 -36.70 2.98
C ASP A 74 -1.94 -35.51 3.79
N MET A 75 -0.63 -35.30 3.68
CA MET A 75 0.05 -34.21 4.38
C MET A 75 -0.17 -32.89 3.69
N GLU A 76 -0.48 -31.87 4.48
CA GLU A 76 -0.48 -30.49 3.98
C GLU A 76 0.96 -29.95 3.92
N VAL A 77 1.31 -29.40 2.75
CA VAL A 77 2.61 -28.78 2.50
C VAL A 77 2.37 -27.40 1.93
N ASN A 78 2.67 -26.37 2.69
CA ASN A 78 2.39 -24.98 2.31
C ASN A 78 3.64 -24.20 1.92
N ILE A 79 4.38 -24.67 0.90
CA ILE A 79 5.57 -23.96 0.40
C ILE A 79 5.16 -22.66 -0.30
N ILE A 80 4.10 -22.68 -1.11
CA ILE A 80 3.63 -21.51 -1.87
C ILE A 80 3.18 -20.41 -0.91
N GLY A 81 2.31 -20.73 0.05
CA GLY A 81 1.77 -19.75 1.00
C GLY A 81 2.86 -19.10 1.84
N GLU A 82 3.77 -19.90 2.43
CA GLU A 82 4.88 -19.37 3.23
C GLU A 82 5.78 -18.41 2.46
N ARG A 83 6.07 -18.68 1.18
CA ARG A 83 6.93 -17.81 0.37
C ARG A 83 6.19 -16.54 -0.07
N ILE A 84 4.90 -16.66 -0.44
CA ILE A 84 4.07 -15.48 -0.75
C ILE A 84 3.96 -14.59 0.48
N ASP A 85 3.63 -15.14 1.65
CA ASP A 85 3.47 -14.37 2.89
C ASP A 85 4.78 -13.68 3.30
N THR A 86 5.93 -14.35 3.11
CA THR A 86 7.26 -13.76 3.34
C THR A 86 7.51 -12.56 2.42
N TYR A 87 7.16 -12.68 1.14
CA TYR A 87 7.33 -11.58 0.19
C TYR A 87 6.34 -10.44 0.43
N VAL A 88 5.08 -10.72 0.78
CA VAL A 88 4.10 -9.69 1.15
C VAL A 88 4.61 -8.89 2.35
N ALA A 89 5.15 -9.55 3.36
CA ALA A 89 5.76 -8.89 4.51
C ALA A 89 6.96 -8.01 4.10
N LEU A 90 7.82 -8.51 3.20
CA LEU A 90 8.94 -7.74 2.66
C LEU A 90 8.46 -6.51 1.87
N LEU A 91 7.45 -6.65 1.01
CA LEU A 91 6.90 -5.56 0.22
C LEU A 91 6.19 -4.52 1.10
N SER A 92 5.45 -4.95 2.13
CA SER A 92 4.85 -4.06 3.12
C SER A 92 5.92 -3.26 3.89
N GLN A 93 7.00 -3.91 4.29
CA GLN A 93 8.14 -3.24 4.93
C GLN A 93 8.86 -2.28 3.97
N ALA A 94 9.02 -2.67 2.70
CA ALA A 94 9.60 -1.81 1.68
C ALA A 94 8.76 -0.54 1.46
N LEU A 95 7.43 -0.65 1.50
CA LEU A 95 6.53 0.50 1.42
C LEU A 95 6.71 1.44 2.62
N ASP A 96 6.72 0.90 3.84
CA ASP A 96 6.86 1.70 5.07
C ASP A 96 8.19 2.47 5.15
N ARG A 97 9.27 1.88 4.62
CA ARG A 97 10.62 2.46 4.64
C ARG A 97 11.02 3.12 3.32
N SER A 98 10.11 3.18 2.34
CA SER A 98 10.41 3.77 1.05
C SER A 98 10.76 5.25 1.16
N ASN A 99 11.75 5.68 0.37
CA ASN A 99 12.11 7.07 0.25
C ASN A 99 11.41 7.66 -0.99
N ILE A 100 10.37 8.48 -0.73
CA ILE A 100 9.57 9.14 -1.75
C ILE A 100 10.14 10.53 -1.97
N LYS A 101 10.55 10.83 -3.21
CA LYS A 101 11.10 12.14 -3.60
C LYS A 101 10.45 12.63 -4.88
N ALA A 102 10.14 13.92 -4.90
CA ALA A 102 9.74 14.64 -6.09
C ALA A 102 10.95 15.39 -6.65
N PHE A 103 11.25 15.16 -7.91
CA PHE A 103 12.32 15.88 -8.62
C PHE A 103 11.69 16.94 -9.51
N PRO A 104 12.17 18.18 -9.43
CA PRO A 104 11.66 19.27 -10.27
C PRO A 104 12.05 19.04 -11.73
N THR A 105 11.12 19.27 -12.64
CA THR A 105 11.37 19.25 -14.09
C THR A 105 11.66 20.64 -14.63
N SER A 106 11.41 21.69 -13.88
CA SER A 106 11.67 23.10 -14.22
C SER A 106 12.43 23.84 -13.11
N HIS A 107 13.06 24.97 -13.46
CA HIS A 107 13.72 25.82 -12.45
C HIS A 107 12.76 26.42 -11.42
N ALA A 108 11.52 26.71 -11.82
CA ALA A 108 10.49 27.25 -10.94
C ALA A 108 10.08 26.27 -9.84
N SER A 109 10.13 24.97 -10.13
CA SER A 109 9.69 23.92 -9.23
C SER A 109 10.76 23.45 -8.21
N VAL A 110 12.00 23.95 -8.30
CA VAL A 110 13.11 23.53 -7.40
C VAL A 110 12.80 23.84 -5.94
N ALA A 111 12.29 25.04 -5.64
CA ALA A 111 11.96 25.43 -4.27
C ALA A 111 10.78 24.65 -3.69
N LYS A 112 9.87 24.17 -4.54
CA LYS A 112 8.66 23.44 -4.15
C LYS A 112 8.88 21.93 -4.02
N ALA A 113 9.95 21.38 -4.59
CA ALA A 113 10.22 19.95 -4.64
C ALA A 113 10.31 19.28 -3.24
N SER A 114 10.84 20.00 -2.25
CA SER A 114 10.91 19.50 -0.86
C SER A 114 9.52 19.36 -0.23
N VAL A 115 8.67 20.38 -0.39
CA VAL A 115 7.30 20.38 0.12
C VAL A 115 6.47 19.31 -0.58
N THR A 116 6.60 19.20 -1.91
CA THR A 116 5.94 18.14 -2.70
C THR A 116 6.37 16.74 -2.25
N SER A 117 7.66 16.54 -1.96
CA SER A 117 8.14 15.25 -1.43
C SER A 117 7.51 14.89 -0.08
N LEU A 118 7.37 15.87 0.81
CA LEU A 118 6.70 15.69 2.10
C LEU A 118 5.19 15.43 1.92
N PHE A 119 4.56 16.17 1.00
CA PHE A 119 3.15 15.98 0.67
C PHE A 119 2.86 14.56 0.16
N LEU A 120 3.68 14.04 -0.76
CA LEU A 120 3.56 12.67 -1.26
C LEU A 120 3.73 11.61 -0.15
N LYS A 121 4.67 11.82 0.79
CA LYS A 121 4.81 10.95 1.97
C LYS A 121 3.57 10.98 2.86
N TRP A 122 3.01 12.17 3.07
CA TRP A 122 1.77 12.31 3.83
C TRP A 122 0.58 11.70 3.09
N MET A 123 0.53 11.83 1.76
CA MET A 123 -0.49 11.22 0.91
C MET A 123 -0.54 9.70 1.09
N CYS A 124 0.61 9.03 1.07
CA CYS A 124 0.70 7.59 1.34
C CYS A 124 0.24 7.17 2.73
N LYS A 125 0.56 7.98 3.75
CA LYS A 125 0.35 7.58 5.14
C LYS A 125 -1.03 7.93 5.69
N SER A 126 -1.62 9.04 5.20
CA SER A 126 -2.79 9.61 5.86
C SER A 126 -3.87 10.11 4.91
N TYR A 127 -3.52 10.62 3.73
CA TYR A 127 -4.50 11.25 2.84
C TYR A 127 -5.29 10.24 2.03
N ILE A 128 -4.64 9.19 1.53
CA ILE A 128 -5.31 8.08 0.84
C ILE A 128 -5.80 7.09 1.90
N PRO A 129 -7.12 6.88 2.03
CA PRO A 129 -7.66 5.92 2.99
C PRO A 129 -7.18 4.51 2.69
N ASP A 130 -6.83 3.75 3.73
CA ASP A 130 -6.46 2.33 3.66
C ASP A 130 -5.36 1.98 2.63
N PHE A 131 -4.52 2.96 2.24
CA PHE A 131 -3.51 2.79 1.19
C PHE A 131 -2.63 1.55 1.42
N LYS A 132 -2.08 1.40 2.62
CA LYS A 132 -1.22 0.26 2.95
C LYS A 132 -1.93 -1.08 2.75
N ARG A 133 -3.18 -1.19 3.23
CA ARG A 133 -3.99 -2.41 3.09
C ARG A 133 -4.26 -2.74 1.63
N GLN A 134 -4.56 -1.74 0.80
CA GLN A 134 -4.78 -1.93 -0.63
C GLN A 134 -3.49 -2.39 -1.33
N MET A 135 -2.34 -1.85 -0.93
CA MET A 135 -1.04 -2.29 -1.47
C MET A 135 -0.67 -3.71 -1.03
N GLU A 136 -0.98 -4.12 0.20
CA GLU A 136 -0.78 -5.51 0.66
C GLU A 136 -1.68 -6.49 -0.09
N LEU A 137 -2.94 -6.14 -0.37
CA LEU A 137 -3.82 -6.92 -1.23
C LEU A 137 -3.26 -7.04 -2.66
N GLY A 138 -2.86 -5.91 -3.24
CA GLY A 138 -2.24 -5.91 -4.57
C GLY A 138 -0.96 -6.72 -4.64
N ALA A 139 -0.11 -6.68 -3.60
CA ALA A 139 1.08 -7.51 -3.51
C ALA A 139 0.73 -9.02 -3.49
N ASN A 140 -0.33 -9.41 -2.78
CA ASN A 140 -0.84 -10.79 -2.85
C ASN A 140 -1.27 -11.17 -4.27
N HIS A 141 -2.03 -10.30 -4.96
CA HIS A 141 -2.43 -10.56 -6.35
C HIS A 141 -1.21 -10.67 -7.28
N LEU A 142 -0.22 -9.79 -7.12
CA LEU A 142 1.01 -9.83 -7.92
C LEU A 142 1.75 -11.16 -7.77
N LEU A 143 1.87 -11.66 -6.56
CA LEU A 143 2.64 -12.88 -6.28
C LEU A 143 1.84 -14.15 -6.57
N GLU A 144 0.56 -14.18 -6.23
CA GLU A 144 -0.29 -15.36 -6.41
C GLU A 144 -0.80 -15.50 -7.85
N LYS A 145 -1.28 -14.40 -8.45
CA LYS A 145 -1.92 -14.36 -9.77
C LYS A 145 -1.01 -13.80 -10.88
N GLY A 146 0.15 -13.23 -10.50
CA GLY A 146 1.15 -12.67 -11.41
C GLY A 146 0.84 -11.27 -11.93
N ILE A 147 -0.32 -10.70 -11.61
CA ILE A 147 -0.77 -9.38 -12.04
C ILE A 147 -1.31 -8.62 -10.83
N MET A 148 -0.93 -7.35 -10.72
CA MET A 148 -1.48 -6.40 -9.77
C MET A 148 -2.17 -5.28 -10.54
N VAL A 149 -3.42 -5.00 -10.21
CA VAL A 149 -4.21 -3.92 -10.80
C VAL A 149 -4.71 -3.03 -9.68
N SER A 150 -4.49 -1.72 -9.82
CA SER A 150 -5.02 -0.73 -8.88
C SER A 150 -5.84 0.32 -9.63
N TYR A 151 -7.06 0.52 -9.18
CA TYR A 151 -7.88 1.66 -9.58
C TYR A 151 -7.53 2.87 -8.74
N VAL A 152 -7.34 4.01 -9.37
CA VAL A 152 -7.06 5.29 -8.71
C VAL A 152 -8.16 6.28 -9.09
N GLY A 153 -8.93 6.71 -8.12
CA GLY A 153 -10.03 7.64 -8.31
C GLY A 153 -10.01 8.81 -7.34
N TRP A 154 -10.95 9.72 -7.53
CA TRP A 154 -11.19 10.81 -6.60
C TRP A 154 -12.57 10.66 -5.97
N LYS A 155 -12.65 10.67 -4.64
CA LYS A 155 -13.90 10.53 -3.90
C LYS A 155 -14.24 11.85 -3.22
N ARG A 156 -15.41 12.39 -3.56
CA ARG A 156 -15.96 13.57 -2.91
C ARG A 156 -17.33 13.23 -2.35
N GLU A 157 -17.43 13.06 -1.05
CA GLU A 157 -18.69 12.80 -0.36
C GLU A 157 -19.14 14.03 0.44
N LYS A 158 -20.34 14.49 0.17
CA LYS A 158 -21.03 15.48 0.99
C LYS A 158 -21.97 14.75 1.95
N ARG A 159 -21.86 15.00 3.24
CA ARG A 159 -22.80 14.51 4.24
C ARG A 159 -23.57 15.67 4.84
N THR A 160 -24.84 15.47 5.01
CA THR A 160 -25.73 16.47 5.61
C THR A 160 -25.76 16.25 7.11
N PHE A 161 -25.26 17.21 7.86
CA PHE A 161 -25.32 17.23 9.32
C PHE A 161 -26.49 18.10 9.77
N LEU A 162 -27.20 17.64 10.79
CA LEU A 162 -28.20 18.44 11.48
C LEU A 162 -27.47 19.28 12.54
N GLN A 163 -27.49 20.59 12.34
CA GLN A 163 -26.97 21.53 13.31
C GLN A 163 -28.11 22.30 13.94
N THR A 164 -28.08 22.41 15.26
CA THR A 164 -29.03 23.24 16.02
C THR A 164 -28.53 24.69 15.94
N VAL A 165 -29.35 25.55 15.37
CA VAL A 165 -29.06 26.99 15.22
C VAL A 165 -30.06 27.75 16.10
N THR A 166 -29.52 28.69 16.86
CA THR A 166 -30.33 29.59 17.72
C THR A 166 -30.66 30.89 16.98
N LEU A 167 -31.75 31.51 17.35
CA LEU A 167 -32.16 32.77 16.76
C LEU A 167 -31.15 33.89 17.05
N GLU A 168 -30.43 33.83 18.18
CA GLU A 168 -29.37 34.76 18.57
C GLU A 168 -28.14 34.63 17.67
N GLU A 169 -27.74 33.40 17.32
CA GLU A 169 -26.64 33.15 16.40
C GLU A 169 -26.97 33.65 14.99
N LEU A 170 -28.20 33.42 14.53
CA LEU A 170 -28.66 33.92 13.24
C LEU A 170 -28.72 35.45 13.21
N GLN A 171 -29.08 36.10 14.32
CA GLN A 171 -29.09 37.55 14.42
C GLN A 171 -27.70 38.17 14.29
N GLY A 172 -26.67 37.45 14.79
CA GLY A 172 -25.27 37.86 14.63
C GLY A 172 -24.71 37.68 13.22
N GLN A 173 -25.15 36.64 12.51
CA GLN A 173 -24.63 36.28 11.20
C GLN A 173 -25.46 36.84 10.01
N MET A 174 -26.78 36.80 10.12
CA MET A 174 -27.74 37.18 9.06
C MET A 174 -28.94 37.91 9.65
N PRO A 175 -28.81 39.19 9.99
CA PRO A 175 -29.90 39.96 10.63
C PRO A 175 -31.16 40.06 9.74
N GLU A 176 -30.98 40.18 8.42
CA GLU A 176 -32.10 40.24 7.44
C GLU A 176 -32.94 38.97 7.46
N LEU A 177 -32.32 37.78 7.69
CA LEU A 177 -33.03 36.50 7.81
C LEU A 177 -33.90 36.48 9.07
N VAL A 178 -33.40 36.99 10.19
CA VAL A 178 -34.16 37.03 11.44
C VAL A 178 -35.36 37.98 11.32
N GLU A 179 -35.19 39.12 10.64
CA GLU A 179 -36.29 40.06 10.38
C GLU A 179 -37.36 39.43 9.47
N ALA A 180 -36.98 38.68 8.44
CA ALA A 180 -37.88 37.90 7.60
C ALA A 180 -38.57 36.79 8.36
N ILE A 181 -37.89 36.08 9.27
CA ILE A 181 -38.48 35.01 10.10
C ILE A 181 -39.50 35.57 11.10
N LEU A 182 -39.22 36.70 11.71
CA LEU A 182 -40.11 37.37 12.67
C LEU A 182 -41.26 38.12 11.99
N GLY A 183 -41.10 38.49 10.73
CA GLY A 183 -42.13 39.17 9.92
C GLY A 183 -43.32 38.27 9.57
N GLU A 184 -44.41 38.90 9.07
CA GLU A 184 -45.64 38.16 8.67
C GLU A 184 -45.45 37.35 7.35
N ASN A 185 -44.44 37.68 6.56
CA ASN A 185 -44.29 37.17 5.21
C ASN A 185 -43.46 35.85 5.25
N THR A 186 -44.15 34.73 5.34
CA THR A 186 -43.55 33.38 5.43
C THR A 186 -42.83 32.98 4.15
N LYS A 187 -43.18 33.55 3.00
CA LYS A 187 -42.53 33.21 1.72
C LYS A 187 -41.12 33.77 1.63
N ASP A 188 -40.91 35.01 2.04
CA ASP A 188 -39.60 35.62 2.03
C ASP A 188 -38.63 34.88 2.97
N ALA A 189 -39.13 34.46 4.14
CA ALA A 189 -38.38 33.64 5.08
C ALA A 189 -38.05 32.23 4.51
N GLU A 190 -38.97 31.61 3.75
CA GLU A 190 -38.75 30.34 3.06
C GLU A 190 -37.64 30.49 2.01
N ASP A 191 -37.68 31.56 1.21
CA ASP A 191 -36.74 31.81 0.14
C ASP A 191 -35.34 32.18 0.70
N PHE A 192 -35.26 32.96 1.79
CA PHE A 192 -34.00 33.25 2.47
C PHE A 192 -33.35 32.01 3.09
N ILE A 193 -34.11 31.17 3.77
CA ILE A 193 -33.57 29.90 4.33
C ILE A 193 -33.22 28.93 3.19
N ALA A 194 -34.00 28.84 2.14
CA ALA A 194 -33.70 28.03 0.98
C ALA A 194 -32.41 28.47 0.25
N ASN A 195 -32.15 29.76 0.18
CA ASN A 195 -30.92 30.31 -0.38
C ASN A 195 -29.70 30.12 0.55
N ALA A 196 -29.89 30.28 1.87
CA ALA A 196 -28.82 30.01 2.84
C ALA A 196 -28.49 28.53 2.99
N TYR A 197 -29.49 27.67 2.81
CA TYR A 197 -29.36 26.21 2.96
C TYR A 197 -30.01 25.48 1.77
N PRO A 198 -29.36 25.49 0.58
CA PRO A 198 -29.96 25.02 -0.67
C PRO A 198 -30.30 23.52 -0.68
N ASP A 199 -29.63 22.71 0.13
CA ASP A 199 -29.87 21.27 0.20
C ASP A 199 -31.03 20.88 1.14
N MET A 200 -31.70 21.85 1.70
CA MET A 200 -32.80 21.62 2.64
C MET A 200 -34.14 21.43 1.90
N LYS A 201 -34.79 20.29 2.10
CA LYS A 201 -36.13 20.04 1.53
C LYS A 201 -37.14 21.09 2.04
N ARG A 202 -37.97 21.66 1.17
CA ARG A 202 -38.95 22.71 1.51
C ARG A 202 -39.81 22.41 2.74
N ALA A 203 -40.18 21.13 2.94
CA ALA A 203 -40.89 20.72 4.15
C ALA A 203 -40.13 20.92 5.44
N ARG A 204 -38.78 20.68 5.43
CA ARG A 204 -37.89 20.95 6.57
C ARG A 204 -37.67 22.45 6.77
N VAL A 205 -37.55 23.23 5.69
CA VAL A 205 -37.45 24.69 5.76
C VAL A 205 -38.68 25.27 6.51
N ARG A 206 -39.89 24.85 6.15
CA ARG A 206 -41.10 25.28 6.85
C ARG A 206 -41.14 24.88 8.31
N LYS A 207 -40.66 23.69 8.62
CA LYS A 207 -40.55 23.23 10.01
C LYS A 207 -39.55 24.07 10.80
N ALA A 208 -38.36 24.34 10.21
CA ALA A 208 -37.32 25.17 10.83
C ALA A 208 -37.80 26.59 11.12
N ILE A 209 -38.54 27.23 10.19
CA ILE A 209 -39.13 28.55 10.41
C ILE A 209 -40.11 28.54 11.59
N LYS A 210 -40.98 27.51 11.66
CA LYS A 210 -41.88 27.37 12.80
C LYS A 210 -41.17 27.17 14.11
N ASP A 211 -40.17 26.30 14.15
CA ASP A 211 -39.39 26.00 15.36
C ASP A 211 -38.59 27.24 15.81
N LEU A 212 -37.99 28.03 14.87
CA LEU A 212 -37.33 29.31 15.19
C LEU A 212 -38.31 30.34 15.77
N ARG A 213 -39.52 30.47 15.20
CA ARG A 213 -40.51 31.41 15.69
C ARG A 213 -41.04 31.04 17.09
N PHE A 214 -41.28 29.74 17.37
CA PHE A 214 -41.93 29.31 18.59
C PHE A 214 -40.97 28.90 19.69
N LYS A 215 -39.81 28.34 19.34
CA LYS A 215 -38.82 27.80 20.26
C LYS A 215 -37.52 28.60 20.34
N GLY A 216 -37.30 29.50 19.36
CA GLY A 216 -36.04 30.22 19.24
C GLY A 216 -34.86 29.37 18.74
N VAL A 217 -35.12 28.08 18.46
CA VAL A 217 -34.10 27.10 18.07
C VAL A 217 -34.65 26.22 16.98
N ALA A 218 -33.87 25.96 15.93
CA ALA A 218 -34.23 25.04 14.87
C ALA A 218 -33.05 24.14 14.44
N GLU A 219 -33.38 22.96 13.95
CA GLU A 219 -32.43 22.07 13.32
C GLU A 219 -32.32 22.37 11.83
N VAL A 220 -31.14 22.77 11.40
CA VAL A 220 -30.81 23.09 10.00
C VAL A 220 -29.88 22.03 9.43
N SER A 221 -30.14 21.62 8.20
CA SER A 221 -29.29 20.68 7.50
C SER A 221 -28.16 21.40 6.79
N ILE A 222 -26.93 21.17 7.23
CA ILE A 222 -25.75 21.76 6.60
C ILE A 222 -24.99 20.67 5.86
N PRO A 223 -24.82 20.79 4.53
CA PRO A 223 -23.94 19.91 3.80
C PRO A 223 -22.49 20.23 4.15
N ARG A 224 -21.77 19.24 4.66
CA ARG A 224 -20.31 19.33 4.83
C ARG A 224 -19.63 18.29 3.96
N VAL A 225 -18.56 18.69 3.31
CA VAL A 225 -17.70 17.75 2.62
C VAL A 225 -17.06 16.86 3.69
N SER A 226 -17.46 15.61 3.70
CA SER A 226 -16.98 14.61 4.67
C SER A 226 -15.70 13.94 4.19
N VAL A 227 -15.59 13.70 2.88
CA VAL A 227 -14.45 13.05 2.24
C VAL A 227 -14.16 13.81 0.96
N ASP A 228 -12.91 14.21 0.77
CA ASP A 228 -12.42 14.87 -0.45
C ASP A 228 -10.95 14.47 -0.61
N CYS A 229 -10.72 13.27 -1.13
CA CYS A 229 -9.39 12.69 -1.22
C CYS A 229 -9.30 11.69 -2.37
N PRO A 230 -8.08 11.41 -2.85
CA PRO A 230 -7.86 10.31 -3.77
C PRO A 230 -8.15 8.98 -3.08
N ILE A 231 -8.70 8.03 -3.82
CA ILE A 231 -8.94 6.67 -3.37
C ILE A 231 -8.16 5.70 -4.23
N VAL A 232 -7.67 4.64 -3.62
CA VAL A 232 -6.99 3.54 -4.29
C VAL A 232 -7.71 2.25 -3.93
N HIS A 233 -8.05 1.47 -4.94
CA HIS A 233 -8.65 0.15 -4.79
C HIS A 233 -7.82 -0.88 -5.54
N SER A 234 -7.39 -1.93 -4.85
CA SER A 234 -6.71 -3.06 -5.49
C SER A 234 -7.76 -3.99 -6.09
N CYS A 235 -7.85 -3.98 -7.41
CA CYS A 235 -8.82 -4.79 -8.14
C CYS A 235 -8.35 -6.25 -8.26
N GLU A 236 -9.30 -7.16 -8.21
CA GLU A 236 -9.03 -8.58 -8.51
C GLU A 236 -8.84 -8.78 -10.02
N PRO A 237 -7.64 -9.22 -10.47
CA PRO A 237 -7.33 -9.27 -11.90
C PRO A 237 -8.09 -10.36 -12.67
N ASP A 238 -8.64 -11.37 -12.00
CA ASP A 238 -9.41 -12.48 -12.56
C ASP A 238 -10.93 -12.30 -12.43
N GLY A 239 -11.39 -11.43 -11.52
CA GLY A 239 -12.82 -11.25 -11.24
C GLY A 239 -13.36 -9.86 -11.58
N GLU A 240 -12.59 -8.82 -11.29
CA GLU A 240 -13.10 -7.45 -11.38
C GLU A 240 -12.72 -6.75 -12.67
N ILE A 241 -11.55 -7.03 -13.25
CA ILE A 241 -11.04 -6.28 -14.41
C ILE A 241 -10.87 -7.18 -15.63
N ILE A 242 -11.29 -6.67 -16.78
CA ILE A 242 -11.10 -7.31 -18.08
C ILE A 242 -10.40 -6.36 -19.03
N PHE A 243 -9.22 -6.77 -19.49
CA PHE A 243 -8.45 -6.10 -20.54
C PHE A 243 -8.51 -6.90 -21.84
N PRO A 244 -8.33 -6.25 -22.99
CA PRO A 244 -8.13 -6.99 -24.24
C PRO A 244 -6.87 -7.86 -24.15
N SER A 245 -7.00 -9.15 -24.43
CA SER A 245 -5.90 -10.12 -24.24
C SER A 245 -4.67 -9.83 -25.10
N TYR A 246 -4.85 -9.21 -26.24
CA TYR A 246 -3.78 -8.90 -27.21
C TYR A 246 -2.94 -7.66 -26.86
N VAL A 247 -3.39 -6.84 -25.91
CA VAL A 247 -2.72 -5.61 -25.50
C VAL A 247 -1.62 -5.92 -24.48
N THR A 248 -0.50 -5.25 -24.59
CA THR A 248 0.62 -5.35 -23.64
C THR A 248 0.64 -4.18 -22.64
N ASP A 249 0.20 -3.01 -23.11
CA ASP A 249 0.14 -1.78 -22.33
C ASP A 249 -1.33 -1.42 -22.06
N PRO A 250 -1.80 -1.48 -20.80
CA PRO A 250 -3.19 -1.18 -20.47
C PRO A 250 -3.65 0.20 -20.90
N GLN A 251 -2.73 1.18 -20.91
CA GLN A 251 -3.04 2.55 -21.27
C GLN A 251 -3.30 2.74 -22.77
N ARG A 252 -2.87 1.78 -23.60
CA ARG A 252 -3.15 1.74 -25.04
C ARG A 252 -4.30 0.82 -25.41
N ALA A 253 -4.99 0.28 -24.40
CA ALA A 253 -6.15 -0.57 -24.65
C ALA A 253 -7.30 0.26 -25.24
N PRO A 254 -8.05 -0.27 -26.22
CA PRO A 254 -9.22 0.41 -26.76
C PRO A 254 -10.35 0.49 -25.73
N TYR A 255 -10.39 -0.47 -24.83
CA TYR A 255 -11.37 -0.52 -23.74
C TYR A 255 -10.79 -1.22 -22.52
N VAL A 256 -11.35 -0.89 -21.35
CA VAL A 256 -11.13 -1.61 -20.09
C VAL A 256 -12.48 -1.78 -19.42
N PHE A 257 -12.84 -3.00 -19.07
CA PHE A 257 -14.06 -3.26 -18.32
C PHE A 257 -13.76 -3.50 -16.86
N TRP A 258 -14.55 -2.84 -15.99
CA TRP A 258 -14.51 -3.06 -14.55
C TRP A 258 -15.86 -3.58 -14.08
N ARG A 259 -15.87 -4.76 -13.51
CA ARG A 259 -17.06 -5.46 -12.99
C ARG A 259 -17.23 -5.13 -11.52
N THR A 260 -18.44 -4.73 -11.14
CA THR A 260 -18.76 -4.43 -9.75
C THR A 260 -20.18 -4.92 -9.44
N PHE A 261 -20.35 -5.46 -8.25
CA PHE A 261 -21.65 -5.93 -7.78
C PHE A 261 -22.21 -4.94 -6.79
N TYR A 262 -23.49 -4.58 -6.95
CA TYR A 262 -24.20 -3.63 -6.09
C TYR A 262 -25.47 -4.25 -5.54
N THR A 263 -25.81 -3.88 -4.31
CA THR A 263 -27.13 -4.11 -3.74
C THR A 263 -28.15 -3.10 -4.30
N ALA A 264 -29.44 -3.44 -4.26
CA ALA A 264 -30.50 -2.54 -4.71
C ALA A 264 -30.43 -1.15 -4.01
N GLN A 265 -30.10 -1.12 -2.70
CA GLN A 265 -29.98 0.13 -1.94
C GLN A 265 -28.80 0.99 -2.42
N GLU A 266 -27.69 0.37 -2.81
CA GLU A 266 -26.55 1.09 -3.36
C GLU A 266 -26.85 1.68 -4.73
N LEU A 267 -27.59 0.96 -5.59
CA LEU A 267 -28.04 1.48 -6.88
C LEU A 267 -28.98 2.67 -6.71
N GLU A 268 -29.95 2.62 -5.79
CA GLU A 268 -30.81 3.76 -5.47
C GLU A 268 -30.01 4.97 -4.94
N LYS A 269 -28.98 4.72 -4.12
CA LYS A 269 -28.08 5.78 -3.66
C LYS A 269 -27.32 6.42 -4.83
N LYS A 270 -26.87 5.65 -5.82
CA LYS A 270 -26.19 6.16 -7.01
C LYS A 270 -27.06 7.04 -7.87
N VAL A 271 -28.37 6.74 -7.98
CA VAL A 271 -29.34 7.64 -8.63
C VAL A 271 -29.35 9.01 -7.96
N ALA A 272 -29.33 9.04 -6.62
CA ALA A 272 -29.39 10.28 -5.86
C ALA A 272 -28.06 11.07 -5.83
N THR A 273 -26.93 10.39 -5.84
CA THR A 273 -25.60 11.00 -5.64
C THR A 273 -24.82 11.19 -6.93
N GLU A 274 -24.93 10.26 -7.88
CA GLU A 274 -24.13 10.21 -9.10
C GLU A 274 -24.94 10.50 -10.38
N GLY A 275 -26.25 10.70 -10.25
CA GLY A 275 -27.13 11.05 -11.37
C GLY A 275 -27.39 9.90 -12.35
N TRP A 276 -27.41 8.66 -11.86
CA TRP A 276 -27.74 7.50 -12.69
C TRP A 276 -29.18 7.55 -13.22
N ASP A 277 -29.42 6.96 -14.38
CA ASP A 277 -30.76 6.88 -14.94
C ASP A 277 -31.69 6.04 -14.07
N ARG A 278 -32.71 6.70 -13.52
CA ARG A 278 -33.66 6.05 -12.62
C ARG A 278 -34.44 4.92 -13.29
N LYS A 279 -34.79 5.07 -14.57
CA LYS A 279 -35.57 4.04 -15.30
C LYS A 279 -34.75 2.77 -15.48
N TRP A 280 -33.44 2.94 -15.79
CA TRP A 280 -32.53 1.82 -15.91
C TRP A 280 -32.34 1.11 -14.57
N VAL A 281 -32.16 1.87 -13.49
CA VAL A 281 -31.97 1.31 -12.14
C VAL A 281 -33.22 0.57 -11.65
N ASP A 282 -34.42 1.16 -11.84
CA ASP A 282 -35.69 0.50 -11.47
C ASP A 282 -35.85 -0.83 -12.24
N ASN A 283 -35.53 -0.84 -13.55
CA ASN A 283 -35.58 -2.04 -14.40
C ASN A 283 -34.54 -3.09 -13.96
N ALA A 284 -33.32 -2.64 -13.60
CA ALA A 284 -32.28 -3.52 -13.10
C ALA A 284 -32.69 -4.20 -11.78
N ILE A 285 -33.27 -3.45 -10.84
CA ILE A 285 -33.73 -4.00 -9.56
C ILE A 285 -34.88 -5.00 -9.76
N GLU A 286 -35.82 -4.73 -10.70
CA GLU A 286 -36.95 -5.62 -10.94
C GLU A 286 -36.56 -6.92 -11.65
N ASN A 287 -35.69 -6.85 -12.66
CA ASN A 287 -35.42 -7.96 -13.58
C ASN A 287 -34.12 -8.74 -13.34
N LEU A 288 -33.11 -8.12 -12.72
CA LEU A 288 -31.78 -8.72 -12.57
C LEU A 288 -31.51 -9.25 -11.18
N ARG A 289 -32.37 -8.95 -10.23
CA ARG A 289 -32.24 -9.43 -8.85
C ARG A 289 -32.26 -10.96 -8.83
N GLY A 290 -31.21 -11.57 -8.31
CA GLY A 290 -31.05 -13.03 -8.25
C GLY A 290 -30.65 -13.73 -9.54
N VAL A 291 -30.67 -13.06 -10.70
CA VAL A 291 -30.24 -13.65 -11.98
C VAL A 291 -28.72 -13.74 -12.08
N ASP A 292 -28.02 -12.74 -11.55
CA ASP A 292 -26.57 -12.63 -11.65
C ASP A 292 -25.81 -13.57 -10.72
N SER A 293 -26.50 -14.23 -9.78
CA SER A 293 -25.92 -15.27 -8.94
C SER A 293 -25.31 -16.43 -9.75
N ASN A 294 -25.85 -16.70 -10.94
CA ASN A 294 -25.37 -17.74 -11.85
C ASN A 294 -24.18 -17.28 -12.71
N ASN A 295 -23.92 -15.97 -12.78
CA ASN A 295 -22.85 -15.36 -13.57
C ASN A 295 -21.59 -15.06 -12.75
N MET A 296 -21.52 -15.54 -11.52
CA MET A 296 -20.33 -15.38 -10.66
C MET A 296 -19.28 -16.40 -11.04
N ASP A 297 -18.23 -15.92 -11.71
CA ASP A 297 -17.22 -16.78 -12.32
C ASP A 297 -16.12 -17.15 -11.33
N THR A 298 -15.81 -16.30 -10.35
CA THR A 298 -14.72 -16.54 -9.41
C THR A 298 -15.19 -17.08 -8.07
N ALA A 299 -14.28 -17.74 -7.34
CA ALA A 299 -14.55 -18.22 -5.98
C ALA A 299 -14.86 -17.06 -5.02
N SER A 300 -14.27 -15.88 -5.26
CA SER A 300 -14.53 -14.65 -4.50
C SER A 300 -15.93 -14.13 -4.72
N ASP A 301 -16.42 -14.12 -5.97
CA ASP A 301 -17.77 -13.67 -6.29
C ASP A 301 -18.81 -14.60 -5.67
N ARG A 302 -18.60 -15.91 -5.76
CA ARG A 302 -19.49 -16.92 -5.15
C ARG A 302 -19.55 -16.80 -3.63
N SER A 303 -18.44 -16.44 -2.96
CA SER A 303 -18.45 -16.23 -1.51
C SER A 303 -19.24 -14.99 -1.10
N LYS A 304 -19.18 -13.91 -1.91
CA LYS A 304 -19.99 -12.70 -1.68
C LYS A 304 -21.50 -13.00 -1.70
N GLN A 305 -21.93 -13.88 -2.59
CA GLN A 305 -23.34 -14.27 -2.69
C GLN A 305 -23.80 -15.13 -1.50
N ASN A 306 -22.97 -16.06 -1.03
CA ASN A 306 -23.33 -16.98 0.06
C ASN A 306 -23.55 -16.27 1.41
N ASP A 307 -22.96 -15.07 1.58
CA ASP A 307 -23.08 -14.28 2.80
C ASP A 307 -24.32 -13.35 2.80
N LEU A 308 -25.04 -13.26 1.68
CA LEU A 308 -26.21 -12.40 1.52
C LEU A 308 -27.51 -13.19 1.73
N SER A 309 -28.48 -12.56 2.39
CA SER A 309 -29.84 -13.10 2.46
C SER A 309 -30.54 -12.95 1.11
N ASP A 310 -31.55 -13.81 0.85
CA ASP A 310 -32.33 -13.83 -0.40
C ASP A 310 -32.93 -12.47 -0.78
N ASP A 311 -33.10 -11.56 0.19
CA ASP A 311 -33.60 -10.20 -0.04
C ASP A 311 -32.54 -9.20 -0.53
N ASN A 312 -31.26 -9.54 -0.49
CA ASN A 312 -30.13 -8.66 -0.84
C ASN A 312 -29.30 -9.22 -1.99
N ASP A 313 -29.95 -9.69 -3.03
CA ASP A 313 -29.27 -10.17 -4.23
C ASP A 313 -28.41 -9.08 -4.87
N LEU A 314 -27.19 -9.46 -5.27
CA LEU A 314 -26.25 -8.57 -5.94
C LEU A 314 -26.60 -8.46 -7.43
N ILE A 315 -26.50 -7.24 -7.94
CA ILE A 315 -26.70 -6.90 -9.35
C ILE A 315 -25.34 -6.53 -9.95
N LEU A 316 -24.97 -7.20 -11.02
CA LEU A 316 -23.74 -6.91 -11.75
C LEU A 316 -23.87 -5.59 -12.51
N VAL A 317 -22.88 -4.72 -12.37
CA VAL A 317 -22.71 -3.53 -13.20
C VAL A 317 -21.33 -3.53 -13.80
N VAL A 318 -21.24 -3.37 -15.11
CA VAL A 318 -19.99 -3.29 -15.85
C VAL A 318 -19.75 -1.83 -16.25
N TYR A 319 -18.59 -1.32 -15.86
CA TYR A 319 -18.10 -0.02 -16.29
C TYR A 319 -17.15 -0.24 -17.48
N ALA A 320 -17.52 0.29 -18.63
CA ALA A 320 -16.66 0.33 -19.81
C ALA A 320 -15.92 1.67 -19.85
N TYR A 321 -14.60 1.60 -19.75
CA TYR A 321 -13.73 2.75 -19.96
C TYR A 321 -13.21 2.68 -21.39
N GLN A 322 -13.45 3.74 -22.17
CA GLN A 322 -13.09 3.81 -23.58
C GLN A 322 -12.45 5.15 -23.90
N ARG A 323 -11.52 5.15 -24.86
CA ARG A 323 -10.99 6.38 -25.45
C ARG A 323 -11.83 6.68 -26.68
N LEU A 324 -12.58 7.77 -26.63
CA LEU A 324 -13.43 8.24 -27.71
C LEU A 324 -12.91 9.60 -28.20
N ILE A 325 -13.08 9.84 -29.49
CA ILE A 325 -12.71 11.12 -30.11
C ILE A 325 -13.97 11.94 -30.28
N ASP A 326 -13.97 13.15 -29.76
CA ASP A 326 -15.03 14.10 -29.99
C ASP A 326 -15.00 14.58 -31.45
N GLU A 327 -16.14 14.48 -32.18
CA GLU A 327 -16.20 14.90 -33.58
C GLU A 327 -16.12 16.41 -33.76
N GLU A 328 -16.62 17.18 -32.80
CA GLU A 328 -16.62 18.64 -32.92
C GLU A 328 -15.21 19.22 -32.78
N ASP A 329 -14.49 18.80 -31.73
CA ASP A 329 -13.18 19.33 -31.39
C ASP A 329 -12.01 18.45 -31.84
N GLY A 330 -12.26 17.19 -32.23
CA GLY A 330 -11.23 16.20 -32.55
C GLY A 330 -10.36 15.83 -31.35
N SER A 331 -10.79 16.18 -30.12
CA SER A 331 -10.09 15.87 -28.89
C SER A 331 -10.39 14.45 -28.42
N GLU A 332 -9.35 13.75 -27.96
CA GLU A 332 -9.48 12.41 -27.38
C GLU A 332 -9.86 12.54 -25.91
N GLY A 333 -10.93 11.88 -25.45
CA GLY A 333 -11.37 11.83 -24.08
C GLY A 333 -11.58 10.40 -23.58
N ILE A 334 -11.50 10.20 -22.27
CA ILE A 334 -11.83 8.92 -21.63
C ILE A 334 -13.27 8.97 -21.16
N TYR A 335 -14.11 8.11 -21.72
CA TYR A 335 -15.50 7.98 -21.35
C TYR A 335 -15.73 6.73 -20.50
N CYS A 336 -16.62 6.85 -19.51
CA CYS A 336 -17.04 5.75 -18.66
C CYS A 336 -18.54 5.49 -18.89
N THR A 337 -18.88 4.27 -19.33
CA THR A 337 -20.26 3.83 -19.52
C THR A 337 -20.59 2.72 -18.55
N ALA A 338 -21.58 2.92 -17.68
CA ALA A 338 -22.08 1.90 -16.78
C ALA A 338 -23.28 1.18 -17.41
N PHE A 339 -23.17 -0.13 -17.62
CA PHE A 339 -24.20 -0.94 -18.26
C PHE A 339 -24.26 -2.35 -17.64
N HIS A 340 -25.25 -3.12 -18.04
CA HIS A 340 -25.38 -4.53 -17.71
C HIS A 340 -25.28 -5.41 -18.97
N PRO A 341 -24.61 -6.59 -18.90
CA PRO A 341 -24.36 -7.42 -20.09
C PRO A 341 -25.62 -7.91 -20.81
N THR A 342 -26.75 -8.08 -20.11
CA THR A 342 -27.98 -8.64 -20.69
C THR A 342 -29.13 -7.65 -20.80
N THR A 343 -29.00 -6.42 -20.29
CA THR A 343 -30.08 -5.43 -20.25
C THR A 343 -29.83 -4.34 -21.27
N GLU A 344 -30.90 -3.91 -21.94
CA GLU A 344 -30.85 -2.78 -22.87
C GLU A 344 -30.62 -1.46 -22.11
N GLY A 345 -29.87 -0.53 -22.73
CA GLY A 345 -29.59 0.78 -22.18
C GLY A 345 -28.40 0.79 -21.21
N TYR A 346 -28.12 1.96 -20.64
CA TYR A 346 -27.02 2.22 -19.75
C TYR A 346 -27.47 3.03 -18.52
N ALA A 347 -26.79 2.84 -17.40
CA ALA A 347 -27.06 3.57 -16.17
C ALA A 347 -26.50 5.00 -16.21
N LYS A 348 -25.30 5.14 -16.78
CA LYS A 348 -24.60 6.42 -16.89
C LYS A 348 -23.58 6.36 -18.03
N HIS A 349 -23.44 7.46 -18.74
CA HIS A 349 -22.36 7.68 -19.70
C HIS A 349 -21.77 9.05 -19.45
N GLU A 350 -20.48 9.15 -19.14
CA GLU A 350 -19.84 10.42 -18.82
C GLU A 350 -18.38 10.47 -19.26
N LEU A 351 -17.96 11.68 -19.65
CA LEU A 351 -16.54 11.99 -19.83
C LEU A 351 -15.85 12.08 -18.47
N LEU A 352 -14.76 11.33 -18.28
CA LEU A 352 -13.94 11.40 -17.10
C LEU A 352 -13.05 12.64 -17.12
N ASN A 353 -13.58 13.74 -16.63
CA ASN A 353 -12.81 14.96 -16.49
C ASN A 353 -11.68 14.77 -15.48
N GLY A 354 -10.47 15.19 -15.87
CA GLY A 354 -9.31 15.13 -14.99
C GLY A 354 -8.39 13.93 -15.19
N TYR A 355 -8.72 13.02 -16.11
CA TYR A 355 -7.89 11.87 -16.47
C TYR A 355 -7.34 12.05 -17.90
N ASP A 356 -6.02 11.90 -18.05
CA ASP A 356 -5.36 11.81 -19.36
C ASP A 356 -5.23 10.35 -19.81
N ASP A 357 -5.16 9.45 -18.81
CA ASP A 357 -4.98 8.01 -18.96
C ASP A 357 -6.07 7.26 -18.20
N TYR A 358 -6.25 5.97 -18.52
CA TYR A 358 -7.18 5.14 -17.75
C TYR A 358 -6.84 5.15 -16.25
N PRO A 359 -7.85 5.13 -15.37
CA PRO A 359 -7.65 5.16 -13.92
C PRO A 359 -7.07 3.84 -13.34
N PHE A 360 -6.56 2.97 -14.19
CA PHE A 360 -6.04 1.67 -13.84
C PHE A 360 -4.52 1.61 -14.04
N ILE A 361 -3.82 1.27 -12.95
CA ILE A 361 -2.39 1.02 -12.99
C ILE A 361 -2.19 -0.49 -12.89
N VAL A 362 -1.43 -1.04 -13.83
CA VAL A 362 -1.22 -2.48 -13.96
C VAL A 362 0.26 -2.79 -13.92
N THR A 363 0.63 -3.73 -13.05
CA THR A 363 1.99 -4.26 -12.97
C THR A 363 1.96 -5.78 -13.08
N ARG A 364 2.79 -6.32 -13.94
CA ARG A 364 2.98 -7.75 -14.13
C ARG A 364 4.28 -8.21 -13.49
N LEU A 365 4.27 -9.37 -12.87
CA LEU A 365 5.48 -9.93 -12.28
C LEU A 365 6.55 -10.21 -13.36
N ASN A 366 6.11 -10.66 -14.53
CA ASN A 366 6.97 -10.93 -15.68
C ASN A 366 6.47 -10.19 -16.94
N ASP A 367 7.25 -9.20 -17.44
CA ASP A 367 6.91 -8.38 -18.61
C ASP A 367 7.37 -8.98 -19.94
N ASN A 368 8.02 -10.14 -19.94
CA ASN A 368 8.55 -10.75 -21.18
C ASN A 368 7.45 -11.38 -22.06
N GLN A 369 6.21 -11.39 -21.59
CA GLN A 369 5.09 -11.99 -22.28
C GLN A 369 4.46 -11.02 -23.28
N LYS A 370 3.96 -11.57 -24.39
CA LYS A 370 3.38 -10.78 -25.49
C LYS A 370 1.94 -10.34 -25.25
N ARG A 371 1.21 -11.06 -24.39
CA ARG A 371 -0.19 -10.79 -24.07
C ARG A 371 -0.36 -10.35 -22.63
N MET A 372 -1.44 -9.64 -22.36
CA MET A 372 -1.72 -9.05 -21.04
C MET A 372 -1.72 -10.09 -19.92
N TYR A 373 -2.42 -11.18 -20.14
CA TYR A 373 -2.61 -12.22 -19.11
C TYR A 373 -1.52 -13.32 -19.12
N GLU A 374 -0.61 -13.32 -20.10
CA GLU A 374 0.52 -14.26 -20.12
C GLU A 374 1.56 -13.79 -19.10
N THR A 375 1.41 -14.23 -17.87
CA THR A 375 2.34 -13.97 -16.77
C THR A 375 2.65 -15.27 -16.01
N THR A 376 3.72 -15.26 -15.25
CA THR A 376 4.12 -16.41 -14.43
C THR A 376 4.09 -15.98 -12.97
N SER A 377 3.22 -16.57 -12.18
CA SER A 377 3.08 -16.32 -10.75
C SER A 377 4.07 -17.13 -9.90
N PHE A 378 4.17 -16.81 -8.62
CA PHE A 378 4.89 -17.67 -7.67
C PHE A 378 4.22 -19.01 -7.51
N ALA A 379 2.89 -19.06 -7.57
CA ALA A 379 2.15 -20.31 -7.52
C ALA A 379 2.54 -21.24 -8.68
N ASP A 380 2.67 -20.71 -9.90
CA ASP A 380 3.10 -21.48 -11.07
C ASP A 380 4.52 -22.02 -10.92
N ILE A 381 5.44 -21.18 -10.39
CA ILE A 381 6.85 -21.56 -10.21
C ILE A 381 7.00 -22.62 -9.13
N LEU A 382 6.28 -22.48 -8.02
CA LEU A 382 6.45 -23.31 -6.81
C LEU A 382 5.57 -24.56 -6.79
N ARG A 383 4.59 -24.65 -7.69
CA ARG A 383 3.68 -25.80 -7.79
C ARG A 383 4.39 -27.14 -7.91
N GLY A 384 5.37 -27.22 -8.82
CA GLY A 384 6.14 -28.45 -9.03
C GLY A 384 6.90 -28.89 -7.77
N PRO A 385 7.76 -28.06 -7.18
CA PRO A 385 8.42 -28.36 -5.91
C PRO A 385 7.46 -28.73 -4.77
N GLN A 386 6.37 -27.98 -4.57
CA GLN A 386 5.40 -28.27 -3.52
C GLN A 386 4.74 -29.64 -3.71
N TRP A 387 4.33 -29.96 -4.94
CA TRP A 387 3.76 -31.27 -5.27
C TRP A 387 4.73 -32.40 -4.99
N GLN A 388 5.99 -32.26 -5.36
CA GLN A 388 6.99 -33.31 -5.15
C GLN A 388 7.29 -33.50 -3.68
N VAL A 389 7.47 -32.41 -2.90
CA VAL A 389 7.66 -32.49 -1.44
C VAL A 389 6.48 -33.20 -0.78
N LYS A 390 5.24 -32.87 -1.18
CA LYS A 390 4.04 -33.53 -0.69
C LYS A 390 4.08 -35.02 -0.97
N THR A 391 4.35 -35.42 -2.21
CA THR A 391 4.39 -36.81 -2.63
C THR A 391 5.46 -37.62 -1.86
N GLU A 392 6.63 -37.03 -1.65
CA GLU A 392 7.70 -37.65 -0.86
C GLU A 392 7.33 -37.83 0.61
N ARG A 393 6.71 -36.83 1.23
CA ARG A 393 6.22 -36.90 2.62
C ARG A 393 5.13 -37.96 2.77
N ASP A 394 4.11 -37.94 1.90
CA ASP A 394 3.04 -38.91 1.90
C ASP A 394 3.59 -40.35 1.73
N SER A 395 4.49 -40.55 0.77
CA SER A 395 5.12 -41.84 0.52
C SER A 395 5.92 -42.36 1.73
N ARG A 396 6.60 -41.49 2.47
CA ARG A 396 7.34 -41.89 3.67
C ARG A 396 6.42 -42.31 4.81
N ILE A 397 5.33 -41.57 5.02
CA ILE A 397 4.34 -41.90 6.06
C ILE A 397 3.63 -43.19 5.72
N ASP A 398 3.26 -43.40 4.46
CA ASP A 398 2.62 -44.60 3.98
C ASP A 398 3.55 -45.82 4.13
N ARG A 399 4.84 -45.70 3.79
CA ARG A 399 5.84 -46.77 4.03
C ARG A 399 6.01 -47.03 5.52
N ALA A 400 6.02 -46.01 6.38
CA ALA A 400 6.10 -46.21 7.82
C ALA A 400 4.85 -46.92 8.35
N SER A 401 3.68 -46.60 7.84
CA SER A 401 2.41 -47.26 8.17
C SER A 401 2.42 -48.75 7.75
N ILE A 402 2.86 -49.03 6.51
CA ILE A 402 3.01 -50.40 6.00
C ILE A 402 4.08 -51.18 6.78
N SER A 403 5.17 -50.49 7.20
CA SER A 403 6.21 -51.14 8.02
C SER A 403 5.71 -51.50 9.41
N THR A 404 4.84 -50.69 10.00
CA THR A 404 4.26 -50.92 11.33
C THR A 404 3.16 -51.98 11.28
N LEU A 405 2.33 -51.95 10.23
CA LEU A 405 1.21 -52.82 10.01
C LEU A 405 1.28 -53.46 8.61
N PRO A 406 2.23 -54.40 8.39
CA PRO A 406 2.41 -54.98 7.07
C PRO A 406 1.19 -55.82 6.62
N PRO A 407 0.85 -55.74 5.31
CA PRO A 407 -0.21 -56.56 4.76
C PRO A 407 0.08 -58.03 4.98
N ILE A 408 -0.96 -58.80 5.28
CA ILE A 408 -0.85 -60.26 5.53
C ILE A 408 -1.25 -61.00 4.26
N MET A 409 -0.38 -61.87 3.81
CA MET A 409 -0.69 -62.84 2.76
C MET A 409 -1.29 -64.06 3.42
N HIS A 410 -2.51 -64.45 3.00
CA HIS A 410 -3.23 -65.63 3.50
C HIS A 410 -3.87 -66.40 2.35
N PRO A 411 -4.18 -67.70 2.53
CA PRO A 411 -4.87 -68.47 1.52
C PRO A 411 -6.26 -67.90 1.20
N ALA A 412 -6.66 -67.96 -0.07
CA ALA A 412 -7.96 -67.46 -0.51
C ALA A 412 -9.09 -68.15 0.26
N GLY A 413 -10.05 -67.36 0.76
CA GLY A 413 -11.22 -67.86 1.49
C GLY A 413 -11.01 -68.04 3.00
N HIS A 414 -9.82 -67.82 3.55
CA HIS A 414 -9.54 -67.95 4.99
C HIS A 414 -8.84 -66.69 5.55
N PRO A 415 -9.49 -65.49 5.56
CA PRO A 415 -8.90 -64.34 6.13
C PRO A 415 -8.73 -64.46 7.65
N PRO A 416 -7.62 -63.99 8.25
CA PRO A 416 -7.45 -63.90 9.69
C PRO A 416 -8.50 -62.98 10.27
N LYS A 417 -9.27 -63.46 11.25
CA LYS A 417 -10.38 -62.71 11.84
C LYS A 417 -9.90 -61.51 12.70
N ASP A 418 -8.77 -61.66 13.36
CA ASP A 418 -8.23 -60.66 14.28
C ASP A 418 -6.73 -60.56 14.07
N TRP A 419 -6.30 -59.41 13.57
CA TRP A 419 -4.90 -59.12 13.41
C TRP A 419 -4.50 -57.91 14.29
N GLY A 420 -3.31 -57.98 14.92
CA GLY A 420 -2.76 -56.95 15.78
C GLY A 420 -1.64 -57.47 16.68
N PRO A 421 -0.91 -56.59 17.37
CA PRO A 421 0.17 -56.99 18.27
C PRO A 421 -0.32 -57.95 19.34
N GLY A 422 0.38 -59.11 19.48
CA GLY A 422 0.05 -60.13 20.45
C GLY A 422 -1.14 -61.06 20.10
N ARG A 423 -1.77 -60.90 18.95
CA ARG A 423 -2.86 -61.78 18.49
C ARG A 423 -2.33 -63.07 17.92
N LYS A 424 -2.97 -64.22 18.25
CA LYS A 424 -2.62 -65.52 17.73
C LYS A 424 -3.39 -65.79 16.43
N ILE A 425 -2.69 -66.01 15.35
CA ILE A 425 -3.27 -66.29 14.03
C ILE A 425 -3.15 -67.81 13.79
N PRO A 426 -4.26 -68.52 13.71
CA PRO A 426 -4.23 -69.98 13.42
C PRO A 426 -3.81 -70.23 11.97
N TYR A 427 -2.89 -71.15 11.73
CA TYR A 427 -2.45 -71.59 10.41
C TYR A 427 -2.42 -73.10 10.31
N ARG A 428 -2.66 -73.67 9.14
CA ARG A 428 -2.65 -75.12 8.91
C ARG A 428 -1.28 -75.64 8.55
N ARG A 429 -0.52 -74.91 7.78
CA ARG A 429 0.85 -75.23 7.36
C ARG A 429 1.79 -74.06 7.60
N MET A 430 3.05 -74.36 7.91
CA MET A 430 4.08 -73.39 8.09
C MET A 430 4.28 -72.55 6.79
N GLY A 431 4.19 -71.23 6.84
CA GLY A 431 4.27 -70.38 5.68
C GLY A 431 2.95 -70.08 4.97
N GLU A 432 1.78 -70.59 5.40
CA GLU A 432 0.47 -70.28 4.81
C GLU A 432 0.05 -68.80 5.08
N VAL A 433 0.49 -68.25 6.22
CA VAL A 433 0.27 -66.84 6.59
C VAL A 433 1.63 -66.21 6.71
N ALA A 434 1.89 -65.25 5.90
CA ALA A 434 3.15 -64.49 5.89
C ALA A 434 2.87 -62.99 5.79
N PHE A 435 3.78 -62.19 6.27
CA PHE A 435 3.74 -60.78 6.01
C PHE A 435 4.25 -60.51 4.58
N ALA A 436 3.61 -59.59 3.90
CA ALA A 436 4.14 -59.06 2.64
C ALA A 436 5.55 -58.47 2.86
N PRO A 437 6.44 -58.57 1.88
CA PRO A 437 7.76 -57.97 1.99
C PRO A 437 7.61 -56.49 2.19
N ILE A 438 8.23 -55.95 3.26
CA ILE A 438 8.18 -54.53 3.61
C ILE A 438 9.19 -53.79 2.70
N PRO A 439 8.78 -52.73 2.05
CA PRO A 439 9.70 -51.90 1.29
C PRO A 439 10.80 -51.35 2.22
N GLN A 440 12.06 -51.45 1.81
CA GLN A 440 13.16 -50.91 2.58
C GLN A 440 13.07 -49.36 2.62
N PHE A 441 13.50 -48.78 3.74
CA PHE A 441 13.61 -47.35 3.89
C PHE A 441 14.60 -46.81 2.83
N ASP A 442 14.15 -45.84 2.05
CA ASP A 442 14.99 -45.11 1.09
C ASP A 442 15.41 -43.76 1.68
N PRO A 443 16.69 -43.62 2.12
CA PRO A 443 17.19 -42.35 2.64
C PRO A 443 17.28 -41.27 1.57
N GLY A 444 17.11 -41.63 0.30
CA GLY A 444 17.09 -40.68 -0.82
C GLY A 444 15.89 -39.71 -0.78
N SER A 445 14.76 -40.16 -0.21
CA SER A 445 13.54 -39.35 -0.14
C SER A 445 13.72 -38.04 0.67
N GLU A 446 14.42 -38.08 1.81
CA GLU A 446 14.70 -36.87 2.59
C GLU A 446 15.64 -35.91 1.84
N ARG A 447 16.61 -36.44 1.10
CA ARG A 447 17.50 -35.64 0.27
C ARG A 447 16.76 -34.99 -0.89
N ILE A 448 15.84 -35.67 -1.52
CA ILE A 448 15.00 -35.11 -2.60
C ILE A 448 14.13 -33.98 -2.04
N GLU A 449 13.50 -34.18 -0.89
CA GLU A 449 12.70 -33.16 -0.22
C GLU A 449 13.54 -31.90 0.04
N ALA A 450 14.70 -32.03 0.70
CA ALA A 450 15.57 -30.92 0.98
C ALA A 450 16.05 -30.21 -0.31
N GLN A 451 16.33 -30.98 -1.36
CA GLN A 451 16.71 -30.43 -2.67
C GLN A 451 15.57 -29.65 -3.32
N MET A 452 14.33 -30.12 -3.24
CA MET A 452 13.18 -29.44 -3.80
C MET A 452 12.86 -28.14 -3.04
N ILE A 453 12.98 -28.12 -1.71
CA ILE A 453 12.83 -26.91 -0.91
C ILE A 453 13.92 -25.90 -1.28
N SER A 454 15.18 -26.33 -1.37
CA SER A 454 16.28 -25.46 -1.80
C SER A 454 16.06 -24.93 -3.23
N GLN A 455 15.55 -25.76 -4.13
CA GLN A 455 15.22 -25.34 -5.49
C GLN A 455 14.07 -24.32 -5.50
N ALA A 456 13.04 -24.50 -4.66
CA ALA A 456 11.96 -23.55 -4.49
C ALA A 456 12.49 -22.19 -4.00
N ASP A 457 13.36 -22.20 -3.00
CA ASP A 457 13.96 -20.96 -2.46
C ASP A 457 14.85 -20.26 -3.50
N LYS A 458 15.63 -21.00 -4.28
CA LYS A 458 16.42 -20.48 -5.40
C LYS A 458 15.53 -19.88 -6.48
N ALA A 459 14.42 -20.55 -6.80
CA ALA A 459 13.51 -20.11 -7.86
C ALA A 459 12.84 -18.78 -7.55
N VAL A 460 12.55 -18.48 -6.29
CA VAL A 460 11.96 -17.20 -5.86
C VAL A 460 12.97 -16.18 -5.33
N GLY A 461 14.23 -16.56 -5.13
CA GLY A 461 15.28 -15.66 -4.64
C GLY A 461 15.32 -15.51 -3.12
N LEU A 462 14.90 -16.53 -2.38
CA LEU A 462 14.98 -16.57 -0.91
C LEU A 462 16.23 -17.33 -0.39
N ASP A 463 17.04 -17.89 -1.28
CA ASP A 463 18.26 -18.60 -0.93
C ASP A 463 19.37 -17.61 -0.51
N MET A 464 19.59 -17.46 0.79
CA MET A 464 20.58 -16.54 1.36
C MET A 464 22.04 -16.91 0.99
N GLU A 465 22.32 -18.13 0.58
CA GLU A 465 23.65 -18.56 0.16
C GLU A 465 23.99 -18.06 -1.26
N ASN A 466 22.99 -17.70 -2.05
CA ASN A 466 23.17 -17.25 -3.41
C ASN A 466 23.20 -15.71 -3.50
N PRO A 467 24.32 -15.10 -3.89
CA PRO A 467 24.43 -13.64 -4.00
C PRO A 467 23.45 -13.04 -5.04
N LEU A 468 22.97 -13.82 -6.00
CA LEU A 468 21.95 -13.39 -6.98
C LEU A 468 20.54 -13.36 -6.41
N ALA A 469 20.27 -14.00 -5.28
CA ALA A 469 18.98 -13.98 -4.62
C ALA A 469 18.55 -12.56 -4.24
N SER A 470 19.47 -11.79 -3.66
CA SER A 470 19.22 -10.38 -3.30
C SER A 470 18.87 -9.50 -4.52
N VAL A 471 19.48 -9.77 -5.67
CA VAL A 471 19.18 -9.04 -6.91
C VAL A 471 17.76 -9.35 -7.39
N ARG A 472 17.34 -10.61 -7.29
CA ARG A 472 15.98 -11.03 -7.66
C ARG A 472 14.93 -10.45 -6.70
N GLN A 473 15.20 -10.46 -5.40
CA GLN A 473 14.36 -9.80 -4.42
C GLN A 473 14.20 -8.31 -4.72
N GLN A 474 15.33 -7.63 -4.95
CA GLN A 474 15.31 -6.20 -5.26
C GLN A 474 14.54 -5.90 -6.55
N PHE A 475 14.62 -6.78 -7.55
CA PHE A 475 13.84 -6.63 -8.79
C PHE A 475 12.32 -6.66 -8.52
N ILE A 476 11.85 -7.60 -7.70
CA ILE A 476 10.43 -7.71 -7.34
C ILE A 476 9.99 -6.51 -6.50
N VAL A 477 10.81 -6.10 -5.53
CA VAL A 477 10.57 -4.91 -4.72
C VAL A 477 10.48 -3.65 -5.60
N ASN A 478 11.40 -3.47 -6.54
CA ASN A 478 11.39 -2.33 -7.43
C ASN A 478 10.13 -2.29 -8.31
N LYS A 479 9.68 -3.44 -8.84
CA LYS A 479 8.42 -3.51 -9.59
C LYS A 479 7.21 -3.07 -8.76
N PHE A 480 7.14 -3.50 -7.51
CA PHE A 480 6.09 -3.08 -6.59
C PHE A 480 6.17 -1.58 -6.29
N LEU A 481 7.38 -1.04 -6.08
CA LEU A 481 7.57 0.39 -5.83
C LEU A 481 7.32 1.25 -7.08
N ASP A 482 7.58 0.73 -8.27
CA ASP A 482 7.20 1.40 -9.53
C ASP A 482 5.68 1.51 -9.64
N HIS A 483 4.95 0.46 -9.26
CA HIS A 483 3.49 0.51 -9.17
C HIS A 483 3.00 1.59 -8.19
N VAL A 484 3.59 1.64 -6.98
CA VAL A 484 3.30 2.68 -5.99
C VAL A 484 3.61 4.08 -6.54
N LYS A 485 4.75 4.24 -7.23
CA LYS A 485 5.14 5.50 -7.88
C LYS A 485 4.07 5.96 -8.88
N ASP A 486 3.57 5.05 -9.71
CA ASP A 486 2.57 5.38 -10.71
C ASP A 486 1.22 5.74 -10.08
N ILE A 487 0.82 5.05 -9.00
CA ILE A 487 -0.36 5.42 -8.18
C ILE A 487 -0.20 6.84 -7.62
N LEU A 488 0.94 7.14 -7.02
CA LEU A 488 1.19 8.47 -6.45
C LEU A 488 1.22 9.56 -7.52
N SER A 489 1.80 9.26 -8.68
CA SER A 489 1.83 10.19 -9.82
C SER A 489 0.42 10.51 -10.30
N LEU A 490 -0.43 9.50 -10.45
CA LEU A 490 -1.83 9.70 -10.86
C LEU A 490 -2.64 10.40 -9.75
N SER A 491 -2.47 9.99 -8.48
CA SER A 491 -3.14 10.63 -7.35
C SER A 491 -2.76 12.10 -7.21
N PHE A 492 -1.50 12.44 -7.47
CA PHE A 492 -1.03 13.82 -7.47
C PHE A 492 -1.61 14.64 -8.62
N LYS A 493 -1.68 14.09 -9.84
CA LYS A 493 -2.38 14.73 -10.98
C LYS A 493 -3.86 14.97 -10.68
N LEU A 494 -4.54 14.00 -10.05
CA LEU A 494 -5.93 14.16 -9.63
C LEU A 494 -6.08 15.25 -8.57
N PHE A 495 -5.14 15.34 -7.62
CA PHE A 495 -5.12 16.44 -6.65
C PHE A 495 -4.97 17.81 -7.33
N GLN A 496 -4.09 17.94 -8.32
CA GLN A 496 -3.94 19.19 -9.09
C GLN A 496 -5.26 19.62 -9.75
N ARG A 497 -6.06 18.68 -10.23
CA ARG A 497 -7.27 18.99 -11.00
C ARG A 497 -8.53 19.08 -10.13
N MET A 498 -8.70 18.16 -9.19
CA MET A 498 -9.92 17.98 -8.41
C MET A 498 -9.79 18.37 -6.93
N GLY A 499 -8.55 18.49 -6.43
CA GLY A 499 -8.27 18.77 -5.03
C GLY A 499 -8.76 20.11 -4.53
N GLN A 500 -8.70 20.30 -3.21
CA GLN A 500 -8.98 21.59 -2.56
C GLN A 500 -7.90 22.60 -2.91
N ASP A 501 -8.24 23.89 -2.88
CA ASP A 501 -7.30 24.97 -3.21
C ASP A 501 -6.10 25.03 -2.25
N GLU A 502 -6.33 24.69 -0.97
CA GLU A 502 -5.29 24.61 0.06
C GLU A 502 -5.50 23.37 0.94
N VAL A 503 -4.44 22.60 1.16
CA VAL A 503 -4.41 21.47 2.08
C VAL A 503 -3.32 21.65 3.11
N PHE A 504 -3.73 21.68 4.38
CA PHE A 504 -2.82 21.70 5.52
C PHE A 504 -2.40 20.27 5.87
N PHE A 505 -1.10 20.02 5.95
CA PHE A 505 -0.60 18.72 6.30
C PHE A 505 0.60 18.79 7.23
N GLN A 506 0.77 17.76 8.04
CA GLN A 506 1.92 17.61 8.91
C GLN A 506 2.52 16.22 8.70
N VAL A 507 3.83 16.17 8.55
CA VAL A 507 4.57 14.90 8.46
C VAL A 507 5.33 14.72 9.77
N THR A 508 5.33 13.49 10.28
CA THR A 508 6.12 13.12 11.45
C THR A 508 7.60 13.50 11.23
N GLY A 509 8.17 14.28 12.15
CA GLY A 509 9.54 14.81 12.03
C GLY A 509 9.64 16.21 11.43
N SER A 510 8.52 16.83 11.01
CA SER A 510 8.50 18.25 10.64
C SER A 510 7.75 19.07 11.69
N PRO A 511 8.38 20.06 12.34
CA PRO A 511 7.74 20.81 13.42
C PRO A 511 6.68 21.80 12.93
N GLU A 512 6.68 22.13 11.66
CA GLU A 512 5.79 23.12 11.08
C GLU A 512 4.67 22.47 10.28
N ASN A 513 3.44 22.97 10.47
CA ASN A 513 2.34 22.67 9.56
C ASN A 513 2.69 23.25 8.19
N GLN A 514 2.72 22.38 7.19
CA GLN A 514 2.96 22.78 5.82
C GLN A 514 1.64 22.90 5.07
N VAL A 515 1.63 23.79 4.10
CA VAL A 515 0.48 24.06 3.26
C VAL A 515 0.85 23.68 1.83
N MET A 516 0.04 22.85 1.20
CA MET A 516 0.13 22.59 -0.22
C MET A 516 -1.01 23.33 -0.91
N THR A 517 -0.65 24.28 -1.76
CA THR A 517 -1.64 24.99 -2.58
C THR A 517 -1.77 24.33 -3.94
N LYS A 518 -2.95 24.44 -4.56
CA LYS A 518 -3.17 23.93 -5.91
C LYS A 518 -2.21 24.54 -6.93
N GLY A 519 -1.89 25.83 -6.78
CA GLY A 519 -0.89 26.52 -7.61
C GLY A 519 0.55 26.03 -7.41
N ASP A 520 0.88 25.49 -6.24
CA ASP A 520 2.19 24.85 -6.02
C ASP A 520 2.26 23.46 -6.65
N ALA A 521 1.10 22.82 -6.79
CA ALA A 521 0.97 21.52 -7.42
C ALA A 521 0.95 21.58 -8.96
N ASP A 522 0.68 22.74 -9.58
CA ASP A 522 0.60 22.88 -11.05
C ASP A 522 1.92 22.61 -11.78
N ASP A 523 3.04 22.59 -11.06
CA ASP A 523 4.34 22.24 -11.62
C ASP A 523 4.46 20.73 -11.86
N ASN A 524 5.06 20.35 -13.00
CA ASN A 524 5.36 18.95 -13.28
C ASN A 524 6.55 18.48 -12.45
N PHE A 525 6.35 17.40 -11.71
CA PHE A 525 7.39 16.74 -10.92
C PHE A 525 7.59 15.29 -11.41
N SER A 526 8.84 14.85 -11.44
CA SER A 526 9.16 13.44 -11.59
C SER A 526 9.20 12.78 -10.20
N ILE A 527 8.31 11.84 -9.96
CA ILE A 527 8.23 11.13 -8.68
C ILE A 527 9.14 9.91 -8.73
N MET A 528 9.93 9.71 -7.69
CA MET A 528 10.76 8.52 -7.52
C MET A 528 10.48 7.91 -6.15
N VAL A 529 10.24 6.61 -6.13
CA VAL A 529 10.09 5.82 -4.91
C VAL A 529 11.21 4.78 -4.90
N THR A 530 12.06 4.83 -3.90
CA THR A 530 13.23 3.92 -3.81
C THR A 530 13.28 3.25 -2.44
N PHE A 531 13.75 2.00 -2.44
CA PHE A 531 14.04 1.23 -1.25
C PHE A 531 15.22 0.29 -1.56
N ASP A 532 16.13 0.16 -0.62
CA ASP A 532 17.20 -0.84 -0.69
C ASP A 532 16.95 -1.92 0.38
N SER A 533 16.71 -3.14 -0.05
CA SER A 533 16.49 -4.29 0.85
C SER A 533 17.69 -4.57 1.76
N ARG A 534 18.89 -4.15 1.36
CA ARG A 534 20.12 -4.28 2.15
C ARG A 534 20.14 -3.36 3.36
N GLU A 535 19.40 -2.24 3.32
CA GLU A 535 19.28 -1.31 4.45
C GLU A 535 18.44 -1.89 5.60
N THR A 536 17.83 -3.06 5.41
CA THR A 536 16.99 -3.71 6.42
C THR A 536 17.79 -4.65 7.34
N ASP A 537 18.95 -5.12 6.89
CA ASP A 537 19.80 -6.01 7.67
C ASP A 537 20.57 -5.21 8.74
N PRO A 538 20.40 -5.52 10.05
CA PRO A 538 21.12 -4.86 11.15
C PRO A 538 22.64 -4.84 10.97
N ASN A 539 23.22 -5.91 10.42
CA ASN A 539 24.65 -6.01 10.17
C ASN A 539 25.10 -5.05 9.06
N THR A 540 24.27 -4.89 8.05
CA THR A 540 24.53 -3.96 6.93
C THR A 540 24.40 -2.51 7.41
N ILE A 541 23.41 -2.18 8.24
CA ILE A 541 23.26 -0.87 8.87
C ILE A 541 24.49 -0.54 9.72
N GLU A 542 24.94 -1.46 10.57
CA GLU A 542 26.14 -1.26 11.41
C GLU A 542 27.39 -1.02 10.55
N THR A 543 27.53 -1.77 9.46
CA THR A 543 28.66 -1.62 8.53
C THR A 543 28.60 -0.28 7.79
N GLN A 544 27.42 0.14 7.33
CA GLN A 544 27.22 1.45 6.70
C GLN A 544 27.50 2.59 7.69
N MET A 545 27.05 2.48 8.94
CA MET A 545 27.35 3.45 10.00
C MET A 545 28.85 3.57 10.25
N LYS A 546 29.58 2.46 10.32
CA LYS A 546 31.01 2.46 10.46
C LYS A 546 31.72 3.11 9.26
N ASN A 547 31.25 2.80 8.05
CA ASN A 547 31.79 3.38 6.82
C ASN A 547 31.48 4.89 6.73
N MET A 548 30.29 5.34 7.09
CA MET A 548 29.95 6.76 7.13
C MET A 548 30.74 7.51 8.19
N ALA A 549 30.90 6.94 9.39
CA ALA A 549 31.74 7.52 10.41
C ALA A 549 33.22 7.66 9.94
N THR A 550 33.71 6.70 9.15
CA THR A 550 35.03 6.76 8.54
C THR A 550 35.11 7.84 7.45
N LEU A 551 34.08 7.98 6.62
CA LEU A 551 34.02 9.04 5.60
C LEU A 551 33.98 10.43 6.21
N MET A 552 33.25 10.62 7.33
CA MET A 552 33.28 11.90 8.07
C MET A 552 34.68 12.27 8.57
N GLN A 553 35.50 11.27 9.00
CA GLN A 553 36.86 11.50 9.43
C GLN A 553 37.80 11.89 8.27
N ILE A 554 37.49 11.45 7.05
CA ILE A 554 38.27 11.72 5.84
C ILE A 554 37.88 13.04 5.19
N ASP A 555 36.66 13.53 5.45
CA ASP A 555 36.16 14.78 4.86
C ASP A 555 36.78 16.03 5.47
N ARG A 556 37.97 16.40 4.93
CA ARG A 556 38.69 17.62 5.33
C ARG A 556 38.01 18.91 4.86
N ASN A 557 37.07 18.83 3.94
CA ASN A 557 36.42 19.99 3.28
C ASN A 557 35.02 20.31 3.84
N GLY A 558 34.54 19.54 4.82
CA GLY A 558 33.23 19.79 5.46
C GLY A 558 32.06 19.69 4.49
N ARG A 559 32.15 18.82 3.46
CA ARG A 559 31.06 18.62 2.48
C ARG A 559 29.90 17.79 3.04
N ILE A 560 30.18 17.02 4.09
CA ILE A 560 29.18 16.17 4.73
C ILE A 560 28.48 17.00 5.81
N ASP A 561 27.18 17.24 5.64
CA ASP A 561 26.35 17.87 6.66
C ASP A 561 26.09 16.87 7.79
N VAL A 562 26.76 17.10 8.93
CA VAL A 562 26.69 16.23 10.10
C VAL A 562 25.29 16.13 10.66
N ASN A 563 24.50 17.21 10.60
CA ASN A 563 23.15 17.24 11.13
C ASN A 563 22.20 16.36 10.28
N LYS A 564 22.27 16.50 8.95
CA LYS A 564 21.52 15.66 8.03
C LYS A 564 21.90 14.19 8.12
N LEU A 565 23.19 13.92 8.35
CA LEU A 565 23.66 12.56 8.55
C LEU A 565 23.12 11.97 9.85
N LEU A 566 23.07 12.76 10.92
CA LEU A 566 22.54 12.34 12.23
C LEU A 566 21.03 12.07 12.17
N GLU A 567 20.28 12.90 11.45
CA GLU A 567 18.85 12.67 11.16
C GLU A 567 18.65 11.37 10.37
N LEU A 568 19.43 11.14 9.32
CA LEU A 568 19.37 9.92 8.52
C LEU A 568 19.69 8.66 9.34
N LEU A 569 20.76 8.70 10.13
CA LEU A 569 21.17 7.57 10.97
C LEU A 569 20.12 7.26 12.05
N THR A 570 19.58 8.28 12.69
CA THR A 570 18.57 8.09 13.74
C THR A 570 17.26 7.56 13.15
N ALA A 571 16.86 8.06 11.99
CA ALA A 571 15.68 7.58 11.27
C ALA A 571 15.84 6.14 10.76
N GLN A 572 17.07 5.71 10.42
CA GLN A 572 17.36 4.32 10.03
C GLN A 572 17.30 3.34 11.20
N ILE A 573 17.77 3.76 12.39
CA ILE A 573 17.77 2.89 13.57
C ILE A 573 16.35 2.69 14.08
N ASN A 574 15.62 3.77 14.30
CA ASN A 574 14.23 3.74 14.72
C ASN A 574 13.55 5.06 14.38
N PRO A 575 12.70 5.10 13.33
CA PRO A 575 12.01 6.32 12.91
C PRO A 575 11.12 6.93 14.00
N PHE A 576 10.57 6.13 14.92
CA PHE A 576 9.78 6.64 16.03
C PHE A 576 10.63 7.27 17.15
N MET A 577 11.87 6.82 17.32
CA MET A 577 12.78 7.42 18.30
C MET A 577 13.45 8.69 17.77
N ALA A 578 13.57 8.84 16.46
CA ALA A 578 14.14 10.04 15.86
C ALA A 578 13.40 11.30 16.30
N ASP A 579 12.08 11.27 16.32
CA ASP A 579 11.22 12.39 16.72
C ASP A 579 11.34 12.75 18.21
N TYR A 580 11.71 11.78 19.06
CA TYR A 580 11.91 12.01 20.50
C TYR A 580 13.32 12.46 20.85
N ILE A 581 14.32 12.05 20.07
CA ILE A 581 15.74 12.29 20.35
C ILE A 581 16.24 13.54 19.66
N LEU A 582 15.79 13.79 18.43
CA LEU A 582 16.23 14.92 17.62
C LEU A 582 15.27 16.09 17.82
N GLN A 583 15.73 17.17 18.47
CA GLN A 583 15.03 18.43 18.46
C GLN A 583 15.23 19.11 17.10
N PRO A 584 14.21 19.82 16.58
CA PRO A 584 14.38 20.64 15.38
C PRO A 584 15.59 21.56 15.52
N GLN A 585 16.39 21.66 14.48
CA GLN A 585 17.65 22.41 14.50
C GLN A 585 17.44 23.86 14.95
N GLN A 586 16.35 24.51 14.53
CA GLN A 586 16.01 25.87 14.92
C GLN A 586 15.64 25.95 16.40
N GLU A 587 14.80 25.06 16.92
CA GLU A 587 14.45 25.04 18.35
C GLU A 587 15.65 24.74 19.25
N ALA A 588 16.53 23.83 18.81
CA ALA A 588 17.77 23.54 19.53
C ALA A 588 18.71 24.75 19.57
N GLN A 589 18.82 25.45 18.45
CA GLN A 589 19.61 26.70 18.36
C GLN A 589 18.98 27.82 19.19
N ASP A 590 17.67 28.03 19.11
CA ASP A 590 16.94 29.06 19.89
C ASP A 590 17.02 28.78 21.40
N LYS A 591 16.93 27.51 21.79
CA LYS A 591 17.10 27.10 23.18
C LYS A 591 18.54 27.36 23.67
N MET A 592 19.54 26.97 22.89
CA MET A 592 20.95 27.26 23.19
C MET A 592 21.20 28.77 23.26
N LEU A 593 20.65 29.54 22.35
CA LEU A 593 20.78 31.00 22.34
C LEU A 593 20.18 31.62 23.60
N LYS A 594 18.98 31.21 24.01
CA LYS A 594 18.35 31.61 25.29
C LYS A 594 19.16 31.21 26.50
N ASP A 595 19.63 29.97 26.51
CA ASP A 595 20.39 29.41 27.61
C ASP A 595 21.76 30.11 27.79
N ILE A 596 22.49 30.32 26.69
CA ILE A 596 23.79 31.00 26.71
C ILE A 596 23.63 32.50 26.99
N SER A 597 22.61 33.15 26.45
CA SER A 597 22.33 34.56 26.76
C SER A 597 21.96 34.75 28.25
N SER A 598 21.23 33.80 28.82
CA SER A 598 20.96 33.79 30.27
C SER A 598 22.24 33.62 31.09
N ASP A 599 23.11 32.68 30.68
CA ASP A 599 24.41 32.48 31.36
C ASP A 599 25.34 33.71 31.28
N LEU A 600 25.41 34.37 30.12
CA LEU A 600 26.15 35.61 29.91
C LEU A 600 25.59 36.75 30.74
N THR A 601 24.27 36.85 30.90
CA THR A 601 23.61 37.83 31.75
C THR A 601 23.96 37.62 33.23
N GLN A 602 24.00 36.37 33.66
CA GLN A 602 24.42 36.00 35.03
C GLN A 602 25.92 36.28 35.31
N ILE A 603 26.76 35.99 34.32
CA ILE A 603 28.20 36.36 34.39
C ILE A 603 28.36 37.88 34.47
N TYR A 604 27.51 38.64 33.72
CA TYR A 604 27.47 40.09 33.80
C TYR A 604 27.06 40.59 35.19
N ALA A 605 26.11 39.88 35.84
CA ALA A 605 25.65 40.17 37.20
C ALA A 605 26.69 39.72 38.29
N GLY A 606 27.78 39.07 37.91
CA GLY A 606 28.85 38.71 38.84
C GLY A 606 28.84 37.25 39.29
N ILE A 607 28.00 36.37 38.72
CA ILE A 607 27.89 34.94 39.05
C ILE A 607 28.78 34.15 38.09
N GLU A 608 29.56 33.21 38.63
CA GLU A 608 30.31 32.24 37.80
C GLU A 608 29.37 31.13 37.29
N MET A 609 29.33 30.95 35.98
CA MET A 609 28.55 29.87 35.36
C MET A 609 29.46 28.80 34.75
N PRO A 610 29.12 27.51 34.89
CA PRO A 610 29.82 26.43 34.22
C PRO A 610 29.43 26.35 32.75
N ALA A 611 30.37 25.96 31.89
CA ALA A 611 30.06 25.69 30.49
C ALA A 611 29.09 24.51 30.35
N ARG A 612 28.15 24.59 29.44
CA ARG A 612 27.18 23.53 29.13
C ARG A 612 27.81 22.45 28.23
N PRO A 613 27.47 21.17 28.43
CA PRO A 613 28.16 20.09 27.71
C PRO A 613 27.85 20.00 26.21
N ASN A 614 26.76 20.62 25.76
CA ASN A 614 26.28 20.50 24.37
C ASN A 614 26.52 21.78 23.58
N GLY A 615 26.83 21.67 22.27
CA GLY A 615 26.91 22.79 21.35
C GLY A 615 28.11 23.73 21.59
N ALA A 616 29.25 23.22 22.02
CA ALA A 616 30.42 24.01 22.40
C ALA A 616 30.91 25.00 21.30
N GLU A 617 30.87 24.60 20.03
CA GLU A 617 31.25 25.47 18.90
C GLU A 617 30.31 26.65 18.71
N PHE A 618 28.98 26.41 18.75
CA PHE A 618 27.98 27.45 18.65
C PHE A 618 28.00 28.39 19.86
N ALA A 619 28.22 27.82 21.07
CA ALA A 619 28.38 28.58 22.28
C ALA A 619 29.59 29.53 22.19
N MET A 620 30.69 29.04 21.64
CA MET A 620 31.90 29.87 21.46
C MET A 620 31.69 30.99 20.49
N GLN A 621 30.95 30.79 19.39
CA GLN A 621 30.59 31.84 18.45
C GLN A 621 29.71 32.91 19.12
N LEU A 622 28.75 32.52 19.95
CA LEU A 622 27.87 33.44 20.68
C LEU A 622 28.69 34.26 21.73
N VAL A 623 29.59 33.63 22.46
CA VAL A 623 30.46 34.32 23.41
C VAL A 623 31.34 35.31 22.69
N GLN A 624 31.91 34.95 21.52
CA GLN A 624 32.71 35.90 20.71
C GLN A 624 31.87 37.07 20.20
N SER A 625 30.64 36.83 19.75
CA SER A 625 29.73 37.91 19.31
C SER A 625 29.35 38.85 20.46
N TYR A 626 29.17 38.29 21.68
CA TYR A 626 28.85 39.04 22.88
C TYR A 626 30.04 39.94 23.31
N VAL A 627 31.25 39.38 23.30
CA VAL A 627 32.48 40.13 23.61
C VAL A 627 32.76 41.24 22.61
N SER A 628 32.32 41.10 21.38
CA SER A 628 32.49 42.10 20.32
C SER A 628 31.55 43.28 20.44
N GLN A 629 30.56 43.28 21.33
CA GLN A 629 29.66 44.40 21.57
C GLN A 629 30.44 45.57 22.24
N PRO A 630 30.25 46.83 21.80
CA PRO A 630 31.07 47.95 22.28
C PRO A 630 30.96 48.18 23.78
N ASP A 631 29.78 48.03 24.37
CA ASP A 631 29.53 48.24 25.79
C ASP A 631 30.23 47.14 26.66
N ILE A 632 30.26 45.92 26.16
CA ILE A 632 30.94 44.79 26.83
C ILE A 632 32.44 44.87 26.68
N ALA A 633 32.91 45.27 25.49
CA ALA A 633 34.33 45.44 25.23
C ALA A 633 34.97 46.56 26.11
N GLN A 634 34.24 47.64 26.37
CA GLN A 634 34.65 48.69 27.29
C GLN A 634 34.75 48.18 28.73
N ARG A 635 33.73 47.47 29.20
CA ARG A 635 33.69 46.87 30.55
C ARG A 635 34.77 45.79 30.76
N LEU A 636 35.14 45.06 29.74
CA LEU A 636 36.27 44.10 29.80
C LEU A 636 37.62 44.77 30.03
N GLN A 637 37.76 46.03 29.62
CA GLN A 637 38.98 46.79 29.89
C GLN A 637 38.98 47.45 31.29
N GLU A 638 37.79 47.76 31.82
CA GLU A 638 37.62 48.47 33.10
C GLU A 638 37.53 47.52 34.31
N ASP A 639 37.03 46.28 34.12
CA ASP A 639 36.79 45.32 35.22
C ASP A 639 37.56 43.99 34.97
N GLU A 640 38.71 43.86 35.61
CA GLU A 640 39.55 42.65 35.54
C GLU A 640 38.84 41.38 36.02
N VAL A 641 37.94 41.48 37.02
CA VAL A 641 37.19 40.34 37.57
C VAL A 641 36.18 39.85 36.58
N PHE A 642 35.50 40.72 35.87
CA PHE A 642 34.56 40.37 34.80
C PHE A 642 35.29 39.75 33.60
N ALA A 643 36.43 40.29 33.20
CA ALA A 643 37.27 39.75 32.15
C ALA A 643 37.73 38.34 32.47
N ALA A 644 38.20 38.06 33.72
CA ALA A 644 38.61 36.75 34.16
C ALA A 644 37.48 35.72 34.11
N ARG A 645 36.25 36.13 34.46
CA ARG A 645 35.06 35.20 34.41
C ARG A 645 34.69 34.84 32.99
N ILE A 646 34.62 35.79 32.06
CA ILE A 646 34.34 35.55 30.65
C ILE A 646 35.45 34.63 30.03
N GLN A 647 36.70 34.93 30.35
CA GLN A 647 37.83 34.15 29.86
C GLN A 647 37.79 32.73 30.39
N LYS A 648 37.40 32.54 31.66
CA LYS A 648 37.20 31.22 32.26
C LYS A 648 36.07 30.44 31.57
N TYR A 649 34.94 31.10 31.32
CA TYR A 649 33.78 30.50 30.64
C TYR A 649 34.12 30.13 29.20
N ALA A 650 34.74 31.03 28.41
CA ALA A 650 35.22 30.74 27.07
C ALA A 650 36.29 29.63 27.03
N GLY A 651 37.21 29.62 28.00
CA GLY A 651 38.26 28.62 28.12
C GLY A 651 37.69 27.21 28.39
N GLN A 652 36.59 27.11 29.11
CA GLN A 652 35.91 25.82 29.33
C GLN A 652 35.33 25.25 28.00
N TYR A 653 34.70 26.07 27.16
CA TYR A 653 34.24 25.64 25.84
C TYR A 653 35.42 25.29 24.93
N GLN A 654 36.52 26.05 24.98
CA GLN A 654 37.71 25.76 24.19
C GLN A 654 38.35 24.42 24.58
N MET A 655 38.38 24.10 25.89
CA MET A 655 38.81 22.80 26.37
C MET A 655 37.88 21.67 25.91
N MET A 656 36.58 21.87 25.92
CA MET A 656 35.61 20.87 25.42
C MET A 656 35.78 20.60 23.92
N ILE A 657 36.00 21.63 23.11
CA ILE A 657 36.30 21.51 21.67
C ILE A 657 37.62 20.76 21.47
N MET A 658 38.69 21.09 22.22
CA MET A 658 39.98 20.36 22.18
C MET A 658 39.86 18.90 22.64
N GLN A 659 39.08 18.61 23.68
CA GLN A 659 38.84 17.25 24.15
C GLN A 659 38.05 16.45 23.10
N ALA A 660 37.05 17.04 22.46
CA ALA A 660 36.33 16.42 21.37
C ALA A 660 37.26 16.11 20.17
N GLN A 661 38.11 17.05 19.79
CA GLN A 661 39.09 16.86 18.73
C GLN A 661 40.15 15.81 19.07
N ASN A 662 40.64 15.78 20.32
CA ASN A 662 41.61 14.77 20.79
C ASN A 662 40.98 13.37 20.96
N ALA A 663 39.70 13.28 21.31
CA ALA A 663 38.98 12.01 21.36
C ALA A 663 38.82 11.40 19.95
N VAL A 664 38.67 12.25 18.97
CA VAL A 664 38.58 11.84 17.54
C VAL A 664 39.99 11.40 17.05
N THR A 665 41.03 12.17 17.32
CA THR A 665 42.42 11.84 16.93
C THR A 665 43.01 10.64 17.71
N GLY A 666 42.69 10.48 18.99
CA GLY A 666 43.13 9.34 19.80
C GLY A 666 42.56 8.00 19.36
N ARG A 667 41.32 7.97 18.81
CA ARG A 667 40.72 6.77 18.23
C ARG A 667 41.36 6.37 16.89
N ILE A 668 41.86 7.32 16.12
CA ILE A 668 42.58 7.05 14.86
C ILE A 668 43.94 6.35 15.15
N GLY A 669 44.67 6.79 16.16
CA GLY A 669 45.95 6.20 16.53
C GLY A 669 45.88 4.77 17.06
N THR A 670 44.78 4.38 17.71
CA THR A 670 44.54 3.00 18.17
C THR A 670 44.11 2.05 17.07
N GLN A 671 43.49 2.53 15.99
CA GLN A 671 43.13 1.71 14.83
C GLN A 671 44.35 1.44 13.90
N GLU A 672 45.22 2.38 13.71
CA GLU A 672 46.48 2.16 12.96
C GLU A 672 47.39 1.15 13.65
N ALA A 673 47.44 1.15 14.99
CA ALA A 673 48.18 0.18 15.76
C ALA A 673 47.59 -1.26 15.65
N ASN A 674 46.28 -1.41 15.49
CA ASN A 674 45.64 -2.72 15.30
C ASN A 674 45.70 -3.23 13.85
N MET A 675 45.80 -2.37 12.85
CA MET A 675 45.97 -2.80 11.45
C MET A 675 47.44 -3.15 11.13
N GLY A 676 48.41 -2.61 11.85
CA GLY A 676 49.83 -2.95 11.72
C GLY A 676 50.21 -4.29 12.33
N GLY A 677 49.36 -4.89 13.16
CA GLY A 677 49.64 -6.15 13.87
C GLY A 677 49.21 -7.45 13.16
N VAL A 678 48.50 -7.38 12.04
CA VAL A 678 47.92 -8.58 11.39
C VAL A 678 48.71 -9.05 10.15
N SER A 679 49.74 -8.35 9.72
CA SER A 679 50.45 -8.70 8.46
C SER A 679 51.78 -9.48 8.62
N THR A 680 52.15 -9.98 9.82
CA THR A 680 53.44 -10.70 10.00
C THR A 680 53.35 -12.08 10.65
N GLN A 681 52.18 -12.75 10.63
CA GLN A 681 52.10 -14.17 11.03
C GLN A 681 51.30 -14.98 9.98
N ASN A 682 51.89 -15.21 8.82
CA ASN A 682 51.63 -16.39 7.98
C ASN A 682 52.55 -16.40 6.75
N MET A 683 53.87 -16.55 7.01
CA MET A 683 54.84 -17.11 6.05
C MET A 683 55.82 -17.96 6.85
N GLY A 684 55.53 -19.25 6.95
CA GLY A 684 56.43 -20.24 7.52
C GLY A 684 55.70 -21.46 8.05
N GLU A 685 55.22 -22.31 7.15
CA GLU A 685 55.35 -23.77 7.11
C GLU A 685 54.50 -24.30 5.95
#